data_37b1750e7fc1972505818bdd8d51fcd2
#
_entry.id   37b1750e7fc1972505818bdd8d51fcd2
#
_cell.length_a   1.000
_cell.length_b   1.000
_cell.length_c   1.000
_cell.angle_alpha   90.00
_cell.angle_beta   90.00
_cell.angle_gamma   90.00
#
_symmetry.space_group_name_H-M   'P 1'
#
loop_
_entity.id
_entity.type
_entity.pdbx_description
1 polymer ?
#
loop_
_entity_poly.entity_id
_entity_poly.type
_entity_poly.pdbx_seq_one_letter_code
_entity_poly.pdbx_strand_id
1 'polypeptide(L)'
;VPTLVFNIAGTGSGKTRMNLRTACTLRPNDPRICIALNLRSLTLQTGDALKKSMNLSDDELAVVIGDNITQELFEKAKKNQGIDEDENPPEPIFDAKGDDYDIPAWLNPLFEKTTKKGIISDNDGKTLLASPLLVSTIDYLIAAGEPHKQGHHVKALLRLISSDLILDEIDGYDPKALIAVLRLVQLAAMYGRHVICSSATLSKTLAISVHRAFESGIAMRQALLNDDKQAFNIAIIDNEIDSKNPPKIWQQTLTQDSDTQADDKNFKDIYQTHLNELQLALSKKTSFRLAELKPMPKATISDWQQAVLESAQILHDRYAWQCQNGEKRLSFGLIRVANIHHAISLAHYFANHWQHAHIACYHANDWRINRFYKEQRLDTLLSRHKDGKKRKTGNETIEQDSEIIELMKHSQQKNVPFVVIATPVEEVGRDHDFDWAVIDASSVQSIVQTAGRVNRHRRETIHEPNIIIPQFNYRHCKNVQQQKPKQPAFIYPGYESYSQDENYPNHDLAKLLPWQNNQLIIDARLRFDKDNCLFAKLDDREIQGFCERYFYDEGDELFSNAQVDSCLMTEQLYQTFTPLRDRQYQALYRINPNSIKEGELAIEKYVNAFNVALEKDGCCGNTRKYYMKTLRAVLNKAIKEKEASVSTYPFGNGGFEISKLEEKHVKGICWLRIWT
;
A
#
# COMPACT_ATOMS: atom_id res chain seq x y z
N VAL A 1 -19.17 2.51 -25.68
CA VAL A 1 -18.17 3.55 -25.80
C VAL A 1 -17.23 3.38 -24.59
N PRO A 2 -15.88 3.28 -24.78
CA PRO A 2 -14.93 3.23 -23.70
C PRO A 2 -15.10 4.42 -22.75
N THR A 3 -14.94 4.20 -21.45
CA THR A 3 -15.18 5.25 -20.46
C THR A 3 -14.04 5.28 -19.44
N LEU A 4 -13.49 6.47 -19.23
CA LEU A 4 -12.55 6.75 -18.15
C LEU A 4 -13.30 7.37 -16.97
N VAL A 5 -13.18 6.75 -15.79
CA VAL A 5 -13.83 7.23 -14.57
C VAL A 5 -12.79 7.62 -13.52
N PHE A 6 -12.91 8.82 -13.01
CA PHE A 6 -12.18 9.28 -11.83
C PHE A 6 -13.10 9.23 -10.61
N ASN A 7 -12.77 8.36 -9.64
CA ASN A 7 -13.50 8.24 -8.39
C ASN A 7 -12.68 8.87 -7.25
N ILE A 8 -13.05 10.09 -6.87
CA ILE A 8 -12.36 10.89 -5.84
C ILE A 8 -13.16 10.81 -4.55
N ALA A 9 -13.01 9.71 -3.83
CA ALA A 9 -13.78 9.49 -2.59
C ALA A 9 -12.85 9.36 -1.38
N GLY A 10 -13.24 9.95 -0.27
CA GLY A 10 -12.45 9.96 0.97
C GLY A 10 -12.13 8.56 1.52
N THR A 11 -11.11 8.45 2.36
CA THR A 11 -10.76 7.18 3.01
C THR A 11 -11.92 6.70 3.89
N GLY A 12 -12.29 5.41 3.78
CA GLY A 12 -13.39 4.83 4.54
C GLY A 12 -14.80 5.17 4.02
N SER A 13 -14.93 5.77 2.81
CA SER A 13 -16.22 6.11 2.20
C SER A 13 -16.88 4.98 1.41
N GLY A 14 -16.23 3.81 1.31
CA GLY A 14 -16.72 2.68 0.52
C GLY A 14 -16.30 2.72 -0.95
N LYS A 15 -15.14 3.30 -1.28
CA LYS A 15 -14.57 3.38 -2.64
C LYS A 15 -14.64 2.07 -3.42
N THR A 16 -14.21 0.97 -2.82
CA THR A 16 -14.19 -0.35 -3.47
C THR A 16 -15.58 -0.77 -3.96
N ARG A 17 -16.63 -0.56 -3.13
CA ARG A 17 -18.02 -0.85 -3.52
C ARG A 17 -18.51 0.10 -4.61
N MET A 18 -18.13 1.38 -4.53
CA MET A 18 -18.47 2.39 -5.53
C MET A 18 -17.82 2.06 -6.88
N ASN A 19 -16.53 1.71 -6.90
CA ASN A 19 -15.81 1.29 -8.10
C ASN A 19 -16.50 0.11 -8.79
N LEU A 20 -16.84 -0.93 -8.00
CA LEU A 20 -17.48 -2.12 -8.56
C LEU A 20 -18.88 -1.83 -9.10
N ARG A 21 -19.68 -1.04 -8.38
CA ARG A 21 -21.00 -0.59 -8.88
C ARG A 21 -20.88 0.19 -10.17
N THR A 22 -19.92 1.08 -10.28
CA THR A 22 -19.64 1.85 -11.50
C THR A 22 -19.29 0.92 -12.65
N ALA A 23 -18.38 -0.04 -12.45
CA ALA A 23 -18.02 -1.01 -13.47
C ALA A 23 -19.23 -1.85 -13.95
N CYS A 24 -20.06 -2.34 -13.02
CA CYS A 24 -21.29 -3.06 -13.36
C CYS A 24 -22.31 -2.17 -14.09
N THR A 25 -22.37 -0.88 -13.77
CA THR A 25 -23.26 0.06 -14.48
C THR A 25 -22.80 0.33 -15.91
N LEU A 26 -21.49 0.40 -16.12
CA LEU A 26 -20.92 0.58 -17.46
C LEU A 26 -21.08 -0.67 -18.34
N ARG A 27 -21.17 -1.84 -17.74
CA ARG A 27 -21.33 -3.13 -18.43
C ARG A 27 -22.37 -4.01 -17.70
N PRO A 28 -23.67 -3.73 -17.87
CA PRO A 28 -24.71 -4.34 -17.04
C PRO A 28 -24.99 -5.82 -17.36
N ASN A 29 -24.76 -6.25 -18.61
CA ASN A 29 -25.17 -7.59 -19.03
C ASN A 29 -24.11 -8.66 -18.83
N ASP A 30 -22.83 -8.28 -18.83
CA ASP A 30 -21.70 -9.20 -18.69
C ASP A 30 -20.48 -8.47 -18.10
N PRO A 31 -20.53 -8.16 -16.80
CA PRO A 31 -19.44 -7.44 -16.15
C PRO A 31 -18.24 -8.38 -15.96
N ARG A 32 -17.17 -8.08 -16.68
CA ARG A 32 -15.88 -8.74 -16.53
C ARG A 32 -14.87 -7.71 -16.05
N ILE A 33 -14.39 -7.88 -14.82
CA ILE A 33 -13.71 -6.82 -14.09
C ILE A 33 -12.38 -7.30 -13.51
N CYS A 34 -11.39 -6.46 -13.59
CA CYS A 34 -10.07 -6.66 -13.02
C CYS A 34 -9.77 -5.53 -12.05
N ILE A 35 -9.62 -5.84 -10.76
CA ILE A 35 -9.23 -4.88 -9.72
C ILE A 35 -7.74 -5.08 -9.44
N ALA A 36 -6.93 -4.07 -9.74
CA ALA A 36 -5.51 -4.06 -9.51
C ALA A 36 -5.14 -3.24 -8.27
N LEU A 37 -4.38 -3.84 -7.38
CA LEU A 37 -3.96 -3.27 -6.11
C LEU A 37 -2.43 -3.30 -5.97
N ASN A 38 -1.87 -2.32 -5.27
CA ASN A 38 -0.42 -2.22 -5.11
C ASN A 38 0.17 -3.22 -4.10
N LEU A 39 -0.61 -3.64 -3.09
CA LEU A 39 -0.13 -4.45 -1.97
C LEU A 39 -0.83 -5.82 -1.89
N ARG A 40 -0.04 -6.88 -1.64
CA ARG A 40 -0.51 -8.28 -1.52
C ARG A 40 -1.53 -8.47 -0.40
N SER A 41 -1.24 -7.94 0.79
CA SER A 41 -2.15 -8.03 1.94
C SER A 41 -3.48 -7.31 1.67
N LEU A 42 -3.44 -6.15 1.03
CA LEU A 42 -4.64 -5.43 0.61
C LEU A 42 -5.45 -6.24 -0.41
N THR A 43 -4.78 -6.92 -1.34
CA THR A 43 -5.43 -7.77 -2.35
C THR A 43 -6.25 -8.88 -1.68
N LEU A 44 -5.66 -9.58 -0.70
CA LEU A 44 -6.36 -10.61 0.07
C LEU A 44 -7.53 -10.06 0.89
N GLN A 45 -7.31 -8.98 1.63
CA GLN A 45 -8.36 -8.32 2.42
C GLN A 45 -9.52 -7.80 1.55
N THR A 46 -9.20 -7.22 0.39
CA THR A 46 -10.22 -6.73 -0.55
C THR A 46 -11.02 -7.88 -1.13
N GLY A 47 -10.37 -8.97 -1.54
CA GLY A 47 -11.03 -10.17 -2.02
C GLY A 47 -12.00 -10.74 -0.99
N ASP A 48 -11.57 -10.89 0.25
CA ASP A 48 -12.42 -11.35 1.36
C ASP A 48 -13.58 -10.42 1.67
N ALA A 49 -13.32 -9.12 1.70
CA ALA A 49 -14.35 -8.13 1.97
C ALA A 49 -15.44 -8.15 0.87
N LEU A 50 -15.04 -8.31 -0.40
CA LEU A 50 -15.96 -8.41 -1.52
C LEU A 50 -16.76 -9.73 -1.46
N LYS A 51 -16.12 -10.87 -1.22
CA LYS A 51 -16.81 -12.16 -1.05
C LYS A 51 -17.90 -12.07 0.03
N LYS A 52 -17.55 -11.58 1.21
CA LYS A 52 -18.48 -11.45 2.35
C LYS A 52 -19.58 -10.43 2.12
N SER A 53 -19.24 -9.23 1.60
CA SER A 53 -20.21 -8.13 1.46
C SER A 53 -21.18 -8.29 0.32
N MET A 54 -20.81 -9.06 -0.71
CA MET A 54 -21.60 -9.28 -1.92
C MET A 54 -22.09 -10.72 -2.06
N ASN A 55 -21.72 -11.59 -1.11
CA ASN A 55 -22.05 -13.01 -1.11
C ASN A 55 -21.63 -13.72 -2.41
N LEU A 56 -20.38 -13.48 -2.84
CA LEU A 56 -19.81 -14.03 -4.07
C LEU A 56 -19.21 -15.41 -3.79
N SER A 57 -19.46 -16.34 -4.73
CA SER A 57 -18.82 -17.66 -4.74
C SER A 57 -17.37 -17.61 -5.21
N ASP A 58 -16.64 -18.69 -5.02
CA ASP A 58 -15.25 -18.81 -5.48
C ASP A 58 -15.14 -18.83 -7.01
N ASP A 59 -16.21 -19.24 -7.71
CA ASP A 59 -16.28 -19.20 -9.18
C ASP A 59 -16.48 -17.78 -9.72
N GLU A 60 -17.11 -16.91 -8.94
CA GLU A 60 -17.40 -15.53 -9.35
C GLU A 60 -16.25 -14.57 -9.06
N LEU A 61 -15.48 -14.79 -8.00
CA LEU A 61 -14.38 -13.95 -7.58
C LEU A 61 -13.10 -14.73 -7.35
N ALA A 62 -12.10 -14.48 -8.17
CA ALA A 62 -10.74 -14.97 -7.97
C ALA A 62 -9.84 -13.91 -7.33
N VAL A 63 -8.93 -14.34 -6.45
CA VAL A 63 -7.92 -13.49 -5.83
C VAL A 63 -6.54 -14.03 -6.18
N VAL A 64 -5.71 -13.20 -6.83
CA VAL A 64 -4.39 -13.62 -7.34
C VAL A 64 -3.28 -12.76 -6.73
N ILE A 65 -2.37 -13.39 -6.01
CA ILE A 65 -1.17 -12.76 -5.45
C ILE A 65 0.08 -13.56 -5.83
N GLY A 66 1.22 -12.88 -5.94
CA GLY A 66 2.50 -13.50 -6.36
C GLY A 66 3.23 -14.29 -5.28
N ASP A 67 2.58 -14.71 -4.19
CA ASP A 67 3.27 -15.30 -3.04
C ASP A 67 2.45 -16.37 -2.32
N ASN A 68 2.76 -17.63 -2.57
CA ASN A 68 2.09 -18.78 -1.97
C ASN A 68 2.20 -18.83 -0.43
N ILE A 69 3.32 -18.36 0.15
CA ILE A 69 3.53 -18.38 1.61
C ILE A 69 2.57 -17.43 2.32
N THR A 70 2.41 -16.22 1.81
CA THR A 70 1.48 -15.23 2.38
C THR A 70 0.05 -15.75 2.32
N GLN A 71 -0.30 -16.46 1.26
CA GLN A 71 -1.60 -17.08 1.08
C GLN A 71 -1.83 -18.22 2.08
N GLU A 72 -0.90 -19.18 2.21
CA GLU A 72 -1.00 -20.27 3.19
C GLU A 72 -1.18 -19.75 4.64
N LEU A 73 -0.44 -18.67 4.99
CA LEU A 73 -0.56 -18.05 6.30
C LEU A 73 -1.94 -17.41 6.51
N PHE A 74 -2.47 -16.75 5.49
CA PHE A 74 -3.78 -16.11 5.53
C PHE A 74 -4.91 -17.14 5.70
N GLU A 75 -4.84 -18.26 5.00
CA GLU A 75 -5.82 -19.36 5.10
C GLU A 75 -5.77 -20.04 6.47
N LYS A 76 -4.57 -20.29 7.01
CA LYS A 76 -4.43 -20.82 8.37
C LYS A 76 -5.01 -19.89 9.43
N ALA A 77 -4.87 -18.58 9.25
CA ALA A 77 -5.44 -17.61 10.17
C ALA A 77 -6.98 -17.63 10.16
N LYS A 78 -7.60 -17.81 8.98
CA LYS A 78 -9.06 -17.99 8.87
C LYS A 78 -9.56 -19.21 9.62
N LYS A 79 -8.89 -20.34 9.46
CA LYS A 79 -9.23 -21.58 10.17
C LYS A 79 -9.20 -21.42 11.70
N ASN A 80 -8.24 -20.64 12.22
CA ASN A 80 -8.07 -20.44 13.65
C ASN A 80 -9.06 -19.43 14.28
N GLN A 81 -9.78 -18.65 13.47
CA GLN A 81 -10.80 -17.72 13.96
C GLN A 81 -12.18 -18.33 14.17
N GLY A 82 -12.34 -19.66 14.00
CA GLY A 82 -13.59 -20.38 14.27
C GLY A 82 -14.75 -19.98 13.35
N ILE A 83 -14.45 -19.52 12.15
CA ILE A 83 -15.44 -19.25 11.12
C ILE A 83 -15.75 -20.60 10.46
N ASP A 84 -16.84 -21.21 10.95
CA ASP A 84 -17.54 -22.40 10.52
C ASP A 84 -16.73 -23.52 9.86
N GLU A 85 -16.59 -24.59 10.62
CA GLU A 85 -16.34 -25.93 10.14
C GLU A 85 -17.61 -26.47 9.43
N ASP A 86 -17.81 -26.09 8.18
CA ASP A 86 -18.46 -27.03 7.28
C ASP A 86 -17.38 -28.05 6.87
N GLU A 87 -17.75 -29.33 6.89
CA GLU A 87 -16.92 -30.55 6.94
C GLU A 87 -15.88 -30.75 5.79
N ASN A 88 -15.62 -29.76 4.99
CA ASN A 88 -14.51 -29.75 4.03
C ASN A 88 -13.51 -28.63 4.40
N PRO A 89 -12.21 -28.94 4.47
CA PRO A 89 -11.21 -27.89 4.63
C PRO A 89 -11.41 -26.86 3.51
N PRO A 90 -11.43 -25.54 3.82
CA PRO A 90 -11.47 -24.54 2.76
C PRO A 90 -10.28 -24.79 1.84
N GLU A 91 -10.60 -25.15 0.60
CA GLU A 91 -9.60 -25.30 -0.45
C GLU A 91 -8.86 -23.98 -0.61
N PRO A 92 -7.58 -23.97 -1.00
CA PRO A 92 -6.82 -22.74 -1.22
C PRO A 92 -7.63 -21.76 -2.07
N ILE A 93 -7.51 -20.46 -1.80
CA ILE A 93 -8.20 -19.41 -2.58
C ILE A 93 -7.84 -19.47 -4.08
N PHE A 94 -6.82 -20.24 -4.45
CA PHE A 94 -6.45 -20.59 -5.83
C PHE A 94 -7.09 -21.89 -6.35
N ASP A 95 -7.81 -22.60 -5.54
CA ASP A 95 -8.62 -23.74 -5.97
C ASP A 95 -10.06 -23.33 -6.33
N ALA A 96 -10.21 -22.25 -7.05
CA ALA A 96 -11.19 -22.32 -8.11
C ALA A 96 -10.67 -23.47 -8.98
N LYS A 97 -11.29 -24.63 -8.93
CA LYS A 97 -10.88 -25.82 -9.65
C LYS A 97 -10.73 -25.40 -11.12
N GLY A 98 -9.48 -25.15 -11.55
CA GLY A 98 -9.21 -24.75 -12.92
C GLY A 98 -9.70 -25.81 -13.94
N ASP A 99 -10.15 -26.95 -13.42
CA ASP A 99 -10.80 -28.03 -14.15
C ASP A 99 -12.30 -27.73 -14.45
N ASP A 100 -12.93 -26.80 -13.72
CA ASP A 100 -14.34 -26.43 -13.91
C ASP A 100 -14.53 -25.36 -15.01
N TYR A 101 -13.46 -24.76 -15.52
CA TYR A 101 -13.54 -23.80 -16.62
C TYR A 101 -13.45 -24.51 -17.99
N ASP A 102 -14.49 -24.36 -18.79
CA ASP A 102 -14.51 -24.84 -20.17
C ASP A 102 -13.62 -23.95 -21.07
N ILE A 103 -12.34 -24.30 -21.12
CA ILE A 103 -11.34 -23.60 -21.91
C ILE A 103 -11.26 -24.27 -23.28
N PRO A 104 -11.37 -23.52 -24.39
CA PRO A 104 -11.18 -24.07 -25.71
C PRO A 104 -9.85 -24.81 -25.85
N ALA A 105 -9.88 -26.01 -26.42
CA ALA A 105 -8.74 -26.92 -26.49
C ALA A 105 -7.46 -26.31 -27.10
N TRP A 106 -7.62 -25.34 -28.03
CA TRP A 106 -6.52 -24.64 -28.65
C TRP A 106 -5.77 -23.69 -27.70
N LEU A 107 -6.37 -23.31 -26.56
CA LEU A 107 -5.73 -22.51 -25.52
C LEU A 107 -5.00 -23.38 -24.47
N ASN A 108 -5.21 -24.68 -24.43
CA ASN A 108 -4.58 -25.57 -23.44
C ASN A 108 -3.05 -25.41 -23.36
N PRO A 109 -2.29 -25.23 -24.46
CA PRO A 109 -0.85 -25.05 -24.39
C PRO A 109 -0.41 -23.84 -23.57
N LEU A 110 -1.27 -22.80 -23.41
CA LEU A 110 -0.98 -21.64 -22.58
C LEU A 110 -1.06 -21.96 -21.06
N PHE A 111 -1.72 -23.06 -20.69
CA PHE A 111 -1.96 -23.48 -19.32
C PHE A 111 -1.20 -24.76 -18.95
N GLU A 112 -0.22 -25.13 -19.74
CA GLU A 112 0.64 -26.26 -19.49
C GLU A 112 2.02 -25.79 -19.02
N LYS A 113 2.48 -26.33 -17.88
CA LYS A 113 3.85 -26.12 -17.37
C LYS A 113 4.64 -27.40 -17.52
N THR A 114 5.73 -27.35 -18.27
CA THR A 114 6.66 -28.49 -18.36
C THR A 114 7.52 -28.53 -17.11
N THR A 115 7.46 -29.63 -16.39
CA THR A 115 8.28 -29.88 -15.19
C THR A 115 9.17 -31.11 -15.41
N LYS A 116 10.13 -31.34 -14.51
CA LYS A 116 10.96 -32.58 -14.52
C LYS A 116 10.12 -33.87 -14.38
N LYS A 117 8.87 -33.76 -13.92
CA LYS A 117 7.93 -34.89 -13.74
C LYS A 117 6.90 -34.99 -14.86
N GLY A 118 6.91 -34.11 -15.85
CA GLY A 118 5.96 -34.09 -16.97
C GLY A 118 5.24 -32.75 -17.12
N ILE A 119 4.20 -32.74 -17.94
CA ILE A 119 3.34 -31.58 -18.18
C ILE A 119 2.27 -31.53 -17.09
N ILE A 120 2.14 -30.39 -16.42
CA ILE A 120 1.11 -30.13 -15.39
C ILE A 120 0.25 -28.94 -15.80
N SER A 121 -1.00 -28.92 -15.36
CA SER A 121 -1.93 -27.81 -15.60
C SER A 121 -1.51 -26.57 -14.82
N ASP A 122 -1.62 -25.39 -15.44
CA ASP A 122 -1.45 -24.07 -14.82
C ASP A 122 -2.80 -23.54 -14.35
N ASN A 123 -3.27 -24.01 -13.20
CA ASN A 123 -4.57 -23.62 -12.66
C ASN A 123 -4.63 -22.13 -12.31
N ASP A 124 -3.51 -21.54 -11.86
CA ASP A 124 -3.42 -20.08 -11.60
C ASP A 124 -3.68 -19.27 -12.88
N GLY A 125 -3.10 -19.72 -14.01
CA GLY A 125 -3.32 -19.08 -15.31
C GLY A 125 -4.77 -19.21 -15.78
N LYS A 126 -5.40 -20.37 -15.56
CA LYS A 126 -6.81 -20.59 -15.88
C LYS A 126 -7.69 -19.66 -15.05
N THR A 127 -7.51 -19.61 -13.76
CA THR A 127 -8.23 -18.73 -12.83
C THR A 127 -8.07 -17.26 -13.21
N LEU A 128 -6.84 -16.82 -13.52
CA LEU A 128 -6.57 -15.46 -13.98
C LEU A 128 -7.41 -15.08 -15.21
N LEU A 129 -7.57 -16.00 -16.15
CA LEU A 129 -8.30 -15.77 -17.39
C LEU A 129 -9.81 -15.95 -17.26
N ALA A 130 -10.29 -16.97 -16.58
CA ALA A 130 -11.69 -17.39 -16.64
C ALA A 130 -12.60 -16.62 -15.69
N SER A 131 -12.15 -16.29 -14.49
CA SER A 131 -12.97 -15.66 -13.45
C SER A 131 -13.62 -14.34 -13.90
N PRO A 132 -14.93 -14.14 -13.72
CA PRO A 132 -15.61 -12.89 -14.05
C PRO A 132 -15.02 -11.68 -13.31
N LEU A 133 -14.83 -11.80 -12.00
CA LEU A 133 -14.21 -10.79 -11.16
C LEU A 133 -12.85 -11.27 -10.69
N LEU A 134 -11.80 -10.51 -10.99
CA LEU A 134 -10.44 -10.76 -10.54
C LEU A 134 -9.96 -9.64 -9.62
N VAL A 135 -9.51 -9.98 -8.42
CA VAL A 135 -8.75 -9.09 -7.55
C VAL A 135 -7.30 -9.55 -7.56
N SER A 136 -6.39 -8.74 -8.03
CA SER A 136 -4.99 -9.12 -8.16
C SER A 136 -4.04 -8.02 -7.69
N THR A 137 -2.82 -8.42 -7.32
CA THR A 137 -1.75 -7.42 -7.26
C THR A 137 -1.47 -6.94 -8.67
N ILE A 138 -1.14 -5.65 -8.80
CA ILE A 138 -0.83 -5.04 -10.10
C ILE A 138 0.33 -5.75 -10.80
N ASP A 139 1.25 -6.37 -10.04
CA ASP A 139 2.39 -7.12 -10.58
C ASP A 139 1.98 -8.22 -11.59
N TYR A 140 0.78 -8.76 -11.48
CA TYR A 140 0.25 -9.73 -12.44
C TYR A 140 -0.17 -9.09 -13.76
N LEU A 141 -0.86 -7.97 -13.69
CA LEU A 141 -1.39 -7.29 -14.85
C LEU A 141 -0.32 -6.49 -15.62
N ILE A 142 0.65 -5.96 -14.86
CA ILE A 142 1.73 -5.15 -15.44
C ILE A 142 2.55 -5.93 -16.49
N ALA A 143 2.58 -7.26 -16.38
CA ALA A 143 3.21 -8.10 -17.39
C ALA A 143 2.62 -7.89 -18.81
N ALA A 144 1.37 -7.43 -18.93
CA ALA A 144 0.77 -7.07 -20.23
C ALA A 144 1.50 -5.91 -20.91
N GLY A 145 2.04 -4.96 -20.11
CA GLY A 145 2.81 -3.81 -20.58
C GLY A 145 4.33 -3.97 -20.47
N GLU A 146 4.81 -5.06 -19.85
CA GLU A 146 6.24 -5.34 -19.62
C GLU A 146 6.58 -6.77 -20.09
N PRO A 147 6.71 -7.03 -21.38
CA PRO A 147 6.82 -8.38 -21.95
C PRO A 147 8.22 -9.00 -21.83
N HIS A 148 8.84 -8.96 -20.65
CA HIS A 148 10.20 -9.43 -20.40
C HIS A 148 10.32 -10.92 -20.04
N LYS A 149 9.19 -11.59 -19.78
CA LYS A 149 9.16 -13.03 -19.51
C LYS A 149 8.26 -13.72 -20.52
N GLN A 150 8.85 -14.49 -21.40
CA GLN A 150 8.10 -15.24 -22.42
C GLN A 150 6.94 -16.03 -21.79
N GLY A 151 5.76 -15.88 -22.35
CA GLY A 151 4.54 -16.59 -21.96
C GLY A 151 3.72 -15.95 -20.84
N HIS A 152 4.30 -15.24 -19.87
CA HIS A 152 3.55 -14.62 -18.77
C HIS A 152 2.74 -13.39 -19.21
N HIS A 153 3.30 -12.59 -20.15
CA HIS A 153 2.64 -11.39 -20.66
C HIS A 153 1.37 -11.73 -21.45
N VAL A 154 1.33 -12.86 -22.16
CA VAL A 154 0.17 -13.25 -22.97
C VAL A 154 -1.08 -13.44 -22.10
N LYS A 155 -0.96 -14.10 -20.96
CA LYS A 155 -2.08 -14.32 -20.02
C LYS A 155 -2.59 -13.00 -19.46
N ALA A 156 -1.68 -12.13 -19.00
CA ALA A 156 -2.04 -10.81 -18.48
C ALA A 156 -2.70 -9.94 -19.57
N LEU A 157 -2.18 -9.99 -20.79
CA LEU A 157 -2.74 -9.27 -21.92
C LEU A 157 -4.14 -9.78 -22.29
N LEU A 158 -4.35 -11.10 -22.39
CA LEU A 158 -5.65 -11.70 -22.67
C LEU A 158 -6.67 -11.31 -21.58
N ARG A 159 -6.23 -11.25 -20.32
CA ARG A 159 -7.09 -10.76 -19.23
C ARG A 159 -7.46 -9.29 -19.43
N LEU A 160 -6.48 -8.43 -19.71
CA LEU A 160 -6.70 -7.00 -19.94
C LEU A 160 -7.61 -6.74 -21.15
N ILE A 161 -7.41 -7.46 -22.26
CA ILE A 161 -8.25 -7.35 -23.46
C ILE A 161 -9.72 -7.69 -23.15
N SER A 162 -9.97 -8.60 -22.23
CA SER A 162 -11.31 -9.12 -21.94
C SER A 162 -12.00 -8.49 -20.74
N SER A 163 -11.37 -7.58 -20.00
CA SER A 163 -11.89 -7.06 -18.73
C SER A 163 -11.82 -5.54 -18.65
N ASP A 164 -12.76 -4.93 -17.94
CA ASP A 164 -12.66 -3.54 -17.51
C ASP A 164 -11.67 -3.44 -16.34
N LEU A 165 -10.91 -2.35 -16.28
CA LEU A 165 -9.81 -2.18 -15.35
C LEU A 165 -10.18 -1.22 -14.21
N ILE A 166 -10.03 -1.64 -12.98
CA ILE A 166 -10.10 -0.79 -11.78
C ILE A 166 -8.70 -0.67 -11.18
N LEU A 167 -8.20 0.55 -11.08
CA LEU A 167 -6.96 0.92 -10.41
C LEU A 167 -7.31 1.63 -9.10
N ASP A 168 -7.23 0.92 -7.98
CA ASP A 168 -7.52 1.50 -6.66
C ASP A 168 -6.24 2.01 -6.01
N GLU A 169 -6.33 3.18 -5.34
CA GLU A 169 -5.22 3.93 -4.74
C GLU A 169 -4.08 4.20 -5.76
N ILE A 170 -4.44 4.69 -6.95
CA ILE A 170 -3.48 4.93 -8.04
C ILE A 170 -2.39 5.95 -7.67
N ASP A 171 -2.64 6.84 -6.75
CA ASP A 171 -1.68 7.81 -6.23
C ASP A 171 -0.65 7.20 -5.25
N GLY A 172 -0.78 5.92 -4.91
CA GLY A 172 0.16 5.18 -4.08
C GLY A 172 1.43 4.70 -4.80
N TYR A 173 1.54 4.92 -6.11
CA TYR A 173 2.73 4.57 -6.89
C TYR A 173 3.73 5.73 -6.91
N ASP A 174 5.04 5.41 -6.85
CA ASP A 174 6.05 6.43 -7.12
C ASP A 174 6.00 6.88 -8.59
N PRO A 175 6.50 8.08 -8.93
CA PRO A 175 6.39 8.62 -10.29
C PRO A 175 6.96 7.71 -11.37
N LYS A 176 8.04 6.99 -11.06
CA LYS A 176 8.68 6.07 -12.01
C LYS A 176 7.84 4.82 -12.24
N ALA A 177 7.31 4.22 -11.17
CA ALA A 177 6.42 3.06 -11.26
C ALA A 177 5.07 3.43 -11.92
N LEU A 178 4.62 4.67 -11.75
CA LEU A 178 3.38 5.17 -12.32
C LEU A 178 3.35 5.04 -13.85
N ILE A 179 4.47 5.21 -14.53
CA ILE A 179 4.55 5.05 -16.00
C ILE A 179 4.09 3.67 -16.45
N ALA A 180 4.53 2.62 -15.76
CA ALA A 180 4.08 1.26 -16.07
C ALA A 180 2.57 1.08 -15.82
N VAL A 181 2.02 1.73 -14.79
CA VAL A 181 0.58 1.72 -14.51
C VAL A 181 -0.21 2.47 -15.58
N LEU A 182 0.27 3.64 -15.98
CA LEU A 182 -0.37 4.43 -17.07
C LEU A 182 -0.36 3.70 -18.40
N ARG A 183 0.65 2.86 -18.65
CA ARG A 183 0.64 1.99 -19.80
C ARG A 183 -0.48 0.94 -19.76
N LEU A 184 -0.85 0.41 -18.58
CA LEU A 184 -2.04 -0.44 -18.48
C LEU A 184 -3.32 0.33 -18.84
N VAL A 185 -3.42 1.60 -18.44
CA VAL A 185 -4.53 2.48 -18.80
C VAL A 185 -4.61 2.63 -20.33
N GLN A 186 -3.47 2.91 -20.96
CA GLN A 186 -3.36 3.06 -22.40
C GLN A 186 -3.76 1.77 -23.14
N LEU A 187 -3.23 0.61 -22.73
CA LEU A 187 -3.59 -0.68 -23.33
C LEU A 187 -5.07 -1.00 -23.15
N ALA A 188 -5.63 -0.78 -21.97
CA ALA A 188 -7.07 -0.98 -21.73
C ALA A 188 -7.93 -0.13 -22.66
N ALA A 189 -7.58 1.15 -22.83
CA ALA A 189 -8.23 2.07 -23.74
C ALA A 189 -8.12 1.61 -25.22
N MET A 190 -6.93 1.18 -25.65
CA MET A 190 -6.67 0.64 -26.97
C MET A 190 -7.58 -0.56 -27.26
N TYR A 191 -7.81 -1.43 -26.29
CA TYR A 191 -8.74 -2.57 -26.44
C TYR A 191 -10.21 -2.21 -26.17
N GLY A 192 -10.54 -0.92 -26.03
CA GLY A 192 -11.91 -0.44 -25.85
C GLY A 192 -12.53 -0.82 -24.50
N ARG A 193 -11.70 -0.95 -23.45
CA ARG A 193 -12.16 -1.26 -22.10
C ARG A 193 -12.43 0.00 -21.29
N HIS A 194 -13.33 -0.13 -20.30
CA HIS A 194 -13.52 0.92 -19.30
C HIS A 194 -12.37 0.91 -18.30
N VAL A 195 -11.97 2.09 -17.84
CA VAL A 195 -10.96 2.26 -16.80
C VAL A 195 -11.52 3.11 -15.67
N ILE A 196 -11.42 2.63 -14.45
CA ILE A 196 -11.83 3.34 -13.23
C ILE A 196 -10.59 3.54 -12.38
N CYS A 197 -10.20 4.80 -12.20
CA CYS A 197 -9.10 5.20 -11.33
C CYS A 197 -9.67 5.79 -10.04
N SER A 198 -9.31 5.22 -8.90
CA SER A 198 -9.81 5.72 -7.62
C SER A 198 -8.68 6.11 -6.66
N SER A 199 -8.90 7.20 -5.95
CA SER A 199 -8.07 7.67 -4.84
C SER A 199 -8.81 8.73 -4.03
N ALA A 200 -8.45 8.88 -2.76
CA ALA A 200 -8.91 9.98 -1.93
C ALA A 200 -8.21 11.31 -2.27
N THR A 201 -7.03 11.25 -2.86
CA THR A 201 -6.09 12.36 -3.05
C THR A 201 -5.62 12.52 -4.49
N LEU A 202 -6.49 12.23 -5.45
CA LEU A 202 -6.18 12.26 -6.87
C LEU A 202 -5.87 13.69 -7.35
N SER A 203 -4.58 14.02 -7.47
CA SER A 203 -4.13 15.35 -7.87
C SER A 203 -4.48 15.64 -9.33
N LYS A 204 -4.55 16.96 -9.66
CA LYS A 204 -4.79 17.40 -11.04
C LYS A 204 -3.75 16.85 -12.00
N THR A 205 -2.48 16.85 -11.61
CA THR A 205 -1.38 16.36 -12.43
C THR A 205 -1.51 14.88 -12.73
N LEU A 206 -1.85 14.06 -11.72
CA LEU A 206 -2.07 12.64 -11.92
C LEU A 206 -3.30 12.37 -12.80
N ALA A 207 -4.40 13.09 -12.57
CA ALA A 207 -5.60 12.94 -13.40
C ALA A 207 -5.35 13.29 -14.87
N ILE A 208 -4.58 14.36 -15.16
CA ILE A 208 -4.16 14.72 -16.49
C ILE A 208 -3.32 13.59 -17.13
N SER A 209 -2.37 13.03 -16.36
CA SER A 209 -1.52 11.94 -16.86
C SER A 209 -2.31 10.69 -17.21
N VAL A 210 -3.31 10.34 -16.39
CA VAL A 210 -4.24 9.23 -16.65
C VAL A 210 -5.11 9.52 -17.88
N HIS A 211 -5.66 10.73 -17.98
CA HIS A 211 -6.46 11.15 -19.14
C HIS A 211 -5.66 11.00 -20.44
N ARG A 212 -4.46 11.51 -20.47
CA ARG A 212 -3.54 11.44 -21.61
C ARG A 212 -3.18 10.01 -22.01
N ALA A 213 -2.90 9.15 -21.03
CA ALA A 213 -2.64 7.74 -21.28
C ALA A 213 -3.86 7.05 -21.90
N PHE A 214 -5.07 7.38 -21.42
CA PHE A 214 -6.32 6.83 -21.96
C PHE A 214 -6.58 7.34 -23.37
N GLU A 215 -6.46 8.65 -23.61
CA GLU A 215 -6.62 9.28 -24.91
C GLU A 215 -5.64 8.72 -25.94
N SER A 216 -4.35 8.57 -25.56
CA SER A 216 -3.35 7.91 -26.41
C SER A 216 -3.75 6.48 -26.77
N GLY A 217 -4.32 5.70 -25.83
CA GLY A 217 -4.86 4.38 -26.11
C GLY A 217 -6.04 4.39 -27.08
N ILE A 218 -6.92 5.40 -26.99
CA ILE A 218 -8.03 5.59 -27.96
C ILE A 218 -7.50 5.95 -29.34
N ALA A 219 -6.46 6.79 -29.43
CA ALA A 219 -5.82 7.10 -30.72
C ALA A 219 -5.20 5.85 -31.38
N MET A 220 -4.53 5.01 -30.57
CA MET A 220 -4.04 3.70 -31.05
C MET A 220 -5.19 2.80 -31.54
N ARG A 221 -6.30 2.77 -30.82
CA ARG A 221 -7.50 2.02 -31.23
C ARG A 221 -8.02 2.54 -32.55
N GLN A 222 -8.09 3.85 -32.73
CA GLN A 222 -8.50 4.50 -33.98
C GLN A 222 -7.62 4.03 -35.15
N ALA A 223 -6.31 4.05 -34.97
CA ALA A 223 -5.36 3.58 -35.97
C ALA A 223 -5.51 2.08 -36.30
N LEU A 224 -5.67 1.24 -35.28
CA LEU A 224 -5.82 -0.21 -35.41
C LEU A 224 -7.12 -0.60 -36.17
N LEU A 225 -8.21 0.13 -35.91
CA LEU A 225 -9.51 -0.12 -36.56
C LEU A 225 -9.64 0.58 -37.90
N ASN A 226 -8.69 1.42 -38.25
CA ASN A 226 -8.73 2.28 -39.43
C ASN A 226 -10.03 3.12 -39.52
N ASP A 227 -10.41 3.68 -38.36
CA ASP A 227 -11.59 4.50 -38.17
C ASP A 227 -11.22 5.99 -38.23
N ASP A 228 -12.06 6.81 -38.86
CA ASP A 228 -11.84 8.27 -38.89
C ASP A 228 -12.16 8.96 -37.56
N LYS A 229 -12.98 8.31 -36.74
CA LYS A 229 -13.45 8.86 -35.47
C LYS A 229 -13.55 7.80 -34.39
N GLN A 230 -13.02 8.09 -33.20
CA GLN A 230 -13.23 7.29 -31.98
C GLN A 230 -13.75 8.17 -30.87
N ALA A 231 -14.86 7.77 -30.25
CA ALA A 231 -15.42 8.47 -29.08
C ALA A 231 -15.14 7.71 -27.80
N PHE A 232 -14.94 8.45 -26.70
CA PHE A 232 -14.86 7.92 -25.35
C PHE A 232 -15.54 8.87 -24.35
N ASN A 233 -15.98 8.32 -23.23
CA ASN A 233 -16.59 9.11 -22.16
C ASN A 233 -15.60 9.33 -21.02
N ILE A 234 -15.76 10.47 -20.35
CA ILE A 234 -15.06 10.78 -19.11
C ILE A 234 -16.10 11.04 -18.04
N ALA A 235 -15.89 10.49 -16.84
CA ALA A 235 -16.75 10.70 -15.69
C ALA A 235 -15.93 11.03 -14.45
N ILE A 236 -16.39 12.01 -13.67
CA ILE A 236 -15.84 12.34 -12.35
C ILE A 236 -16.91 12.10 -11.30
N ILE A 237 -16.57 11.28 -10.32
CA ILE A 237 -17.45 10.87 -9.22
C ILE A 237 -16.75 11.18 -7.90
N ASP A 238 -17.47 11.72 -6.92
CA ASP A 238 -17.00 11.92 -5.57
C ASP A 238 -18.11 11.64 -4.53
N ASN A 239 -17.75 11.65 -3.25
CA ASN A 239 -18.71 11.46 -2.14
C ASN A 239 -18.86 12.69 -1.25
N GLU A 240 -18.28 13.82 -1.61
CA GLU A 240 -18.16 15.00 -0.78
C GLU A 240 -19.04 16.16 -1.25
N ILE A 241 -19.16 16.32 -2.57
CA ILE A 241 -20.06 17.30 -3.19
C ILE A 241 -21.49 16.79 -3.08
N ASP A 242 -22.44 17.68 -2.88
CA ASP A 242 -23.84 17.35 -2.60
C ASP A 242 -24.38 16.28 -3.56
N SER A 243 -24.92 15.20 -2.99
CA SER A 243 -25.52 14.07 -3.72
C SER A 243 -26.67 14.42 -4.66
N LYS A 244 -27.18 15.64 -4.60
CA LYS A 244 -28.18 16.18 -5.53
C LYS A 244 -27.58 16.54 -6.89
N ASN A 245 -26.26 16.72 -6.98
CA ASN A 245 -25.59 16.99 -8.25
C ASN A 245 -25.20 15.66 -8.90
N PRO A 246 -25.63 15.41 -10.15
CA PRO A 246 -25.21 14.20 -10.86
C PRO A 246 -23.70 14.22 -11.11
N PRO A 247 -23.07 13.05 -11.29
CA PRO A 247 -21.68 12.96 -11.70
C PRO A 247 -21.41 13.78 -12.96
N LYS A 248 -20.24 14.42 -13.05
CA LYS A 248 -19.84 15.13 -14.27
C LYS A 248 -19.47 14.09 -15.31
N ILE A 249 -20.24 14.01 -16.40
CA ILE A 249 -20.05 13.05 -17.49
C ILE A 249 -20.08 13.83 -18.79
N TRP A 250 -19.08 13.60 -19.64
CA TRP A 250 -19.05 14.16 -20.99
C TRP A 250 -18.37 13.21 -21.97
N GLN A 251 -18.63 13.40 -23.24
CA GLN A 251 -18.04 12.63 -24.33
C GLN A 251 -16.98 13.48 -25.04
N GLN A 252 -15.86 12.85 -25.33
CA GLN A 252 -14.79 13.38 -26.16
C GLN A 252 -14.68 12.53 -27.42
N THR A 253 -14.38 13.16 -28.57
CA THR A 253 -14.22 12.46 -29.83
C THR A 253 -12.90 12.82 -30.46
N LEU A 254 -12.07 11.82 -30.72
CA LEU A 254 -10.84 11.97 -31.47
C LEU A 254 -11.09 11.81 -32.95
N THR A 255 -10.54 12.72 -33.74
CA THR A 255 -10.49 12.68 -35.19
C THR A 255 -9.03 12.76 -35.63
N GLN A 256 -8.73 12.50 -36.90
CA GLN A 256 -7.37 12.60 -37.43
C GLN A 256 -6.78 14.03 -37.27
N ASP A 257 -7.65 15.04 -37.28
CA ASP A 257 -7.28 16.46 -37.11
C ASP A 257 -7.52 16.99 -35.70
N SER A 258 -7.71 16.12 -34.68
CA SER A 258 -7.97 16.56 -33.30
C SER A 258 -6.76 17.31 -32.73
N ASP A 259 -7.02 18.50 -32.24
CA ASP A 259 -6.02 19.25 -31.47
C ASP A 259 -5.96 18.71 -30.01
N THR A 260 -5.05 17.79 -29.76
CA THR A 260 -4.84 17.19 -28.45
C THR A 260 -4.56 18.22 -27.36
N GLN A 261 -3.96 19.39 -27.70
CA GLN A 261 -3.72 20.47 -26.74
C GLN A 261 -5.01 21.18 -26.33
N ALA A 262 -5.97 21.36 -27.24
CA ALA A 262 -7.28 21.95 -26.93
C ALA A 262 -8.12 21.03 -26.05
N ASP A 263 -8.13 19.74 -26.34
CA ASP A 263 -8.83 18.74 -25.57
C ASP A 263 -8.27 18.60 -24.14
N ASP A 264 -6.97 18.60 -24.01
CA ASP A 264 -6.27 18.65 -22.73
C ASP A 264 -6.64 19.90 -21.91
N LYS A 265 -6.73 21.06 -22.54
CA LYS A 265 -7.11 22.31 -21.86
C LYS A 265 -8.53 22.21 -21.31
N ASN A 266 -9.45 21.67 -22.08
CA ASN A 266 -10.84 21.46 -21.66
C ASN A 266 -10.92 20.52 -20.46
N PHE A 267 -10.25 19.37 -20.50
CA PHE A 267 -10.19 18.44 -19.36
C PHE A 267 -9.58 19.11 -18.12
N LYS A 268 -8.47 19.81 -18.27
CA LYS A 268 -7.78 20.54 -17.18
C LYS A 268 -8.69 21.55 -16.48
N ASP A 269 -9.51 22.27 -17.24
CA ASP A 269 -10.42 23.29 -16.72
C ASP A 269 -11.62 22.65 -15.99
N ILE A 270 -12.19 21.60 -16.55
CA ILE A 270 -13.29 20.84 -15.91
C ILE A 270 -12.80 20.20 -14.59
N TYR A 271 -11.63 19.55 -14.63
CA TYR A 271 -11.09 18.90 -13.44
C TYR A 271 -10.71 19.90 -12.37
N GLN A 272 -10.11 21.05 -12.73
CA GLN A 272 -9.81 22.11 -11.76
C GLN A 272 -11.09 22.68 -11.11
N THR A 273 -12.13 22.88 -11.90
CA THR A 273 -13.43 23.32 -11.37
C THR A 273 -13.98 22.32 -10.36
N HIS A 274 -13.90 21.03 -10.67
CA HIS A 274 -14.32 19.99 -9.74
C HIS A 274 -13.50 19.97 -8.45
N LEU A 275 -12.17 20.11 -8.52
CA LEU A 275 -11.31 20.20 -7.33
C LEU A 275 -11.65 21.43 -6.47
N ASN A 276 -11.97 22.58 -7.07
CA ASN A 276 -12.36 23.77 -6.33
C ASN A 276 -13.70 23.55 -5.59
N GLU A 277 -14.67 22.90 -6.23
CA GLU A 277 -15.96 22.51 -5.59
C GLU A 277 -15.70 21.53 -4.45
N LEU A 278 -14.82 20.55 -4.63
CA LEU A 278 -14.45 19.57 -3.62
C LEU A 278 -13.75 20.21 -2.42
N GLN A 279 -12.82 21.14 -2.65
CA GLN A 279 -12.16 21.92 -1.60
C GLN A 279 -13.19 22.72 -0.78
N LEU A 280 -14.17 23.34 -1.46
CA LEU A 280 -15.24 24.08 -0.79
C LEU A 280 -16.16 23.16 0.03
N ALA A 281 -16.48 21.97 -0.48
CA ALA A 281 -17.26 20.98 0.24
C ALA A 281 -16.53 20.49 1.50
N LEU A 282 -15.24 20.16 1.37
CA LEU A 282 -14.41 19.72 2.48
C LEU A 282 -14.20 20.80 3.54
N SER A 283 -14.12 22.09 3.15
CA SER A 283 -13.97 23.19 4.11
C SER A 283 -15.15 23.37 5.05
N LYS A 284 -16.34 22.91 4.65
CA LYS A 284 -17.58 22.97 5.44
C LYS A 284 -17.72 21.79 6.41
N LYS A 285 -16.89 20.76 6.31
CA LYS A 285 -16.98 19.57 7.14
C LYS A 285 -16.13 19.67 8.39
N THR A 286 -16.59 19.01 9.45
CA THR A 286 -15.82 18.86 10.69
C THR A 286 -14.57 18.04 10.41
N SER A 287 -13.41 18.56 10.76
CA SER A 287 -12.16 17.81 10.69
C SER A 287 -12.03 16.86 11.87
N PHE A 288 -11.56 15.64 11.57
CA PHE A 288 -11.25 14.63 12.58
C PHE A 288 -9.72 14.47 12.77
N ARG A 289 -8.92 15.29 12.08
CA ARG A 289 -7.46 15.23 12.06
C ARG A 289 -6.90 16.62 12.05
N LEU A 290 -6.32 16.98 13.18
CA LEU A 290 -5.67 18.26 13.40
C LEU A 290 -4.23 18.03 13.79
N ALA A 291 -3.30 18.61 13.07
CA ALA A 291 -1.88 18.54 13.37
C ALA A 291 -1.39 19.82 14.04
N GLU A 292 -0.34 19.68 14.86
CA GLU A 292 0.50 20.77 15.32
C GLU A 292 1.95 20.52 14.95
N LEU A 293 2.70 21.61 14.73
CA LEU A 293 4.12 21.54 14.48
C LEU A 293 4.88 21.39 15.81
N LYS A 294 5.79 20.42 15.89
CA LYS A 294 6.76 20.33 16.99
C LYS A 294 8.03 21.07 16.61
N PRO A 295 8.27 22.26 17.15
CA PRO A 295 9.53 22.98 16.92
C PRO A 295 10.72 22.19 17.43
N MET A 296 11.84 22.29 16.71
CA MET A 296 13.09 21.64 17.08
C MET A 296 14.19 22.72 17.22
N PRO A 297 14.88 22.79 18.37
CA PRO A 297 15.93 23.81 18.59
C PRO A 297 17.09 23.67 17.61
N LYS A 298 17.45 22.43 17.27
CA LYS A 298 18.49 22.08 16.30
C LYS A 298 18.02 20.91 15.43
N ALA A 299 18.50 20.90 14.20
CA ALA A 299 18.24 19.78 13.28
C ALA A 299 19.28 18.67 13.49
N THR A 300 19.27 18.02 14.65
CA THR A 300 20.13 16.88 14.97
C THR A 300 19.29 15.60 15.15
N ILE A 301 19.91 14.42 15.01
CA ILE A 301 19.22 13.14 15.24
C ILE A 301 18.74 13.04 16.69
N SER A 302 19.54 13.53 17.66
CA SER A 302 19.16 13.51 19.07
C SER A 302 17.95 14.41 19.36
N ASP A 303 17.94 15.64 18.82
CA ASP A 303 16.79 16.54 18.97
C ASP A 303 15.54 15.97 18.29
N TRP A 304 15.71 15.32 17.14
CA TRP A 304 14.60 14.65 16.46
C TRP A 304 14.03 13.50 17.27
N GLN A 305 14.88 12.61 17.83
CA GLN A 305 14.44 11.50 18.67
C GLN A 305 13.70 12.00 19.92
N GLN A 306 14.25 13.04 20.55
CA GLN A 306 13.63 13.67 21.71
C GLN A 306 12.28 14.31 21.34
N ALA A 307 12.22 15.08 20.24
CA ALA A 307 10.99 15.72 19.78
C ALA A 307 9.89 14.69 19.45
N VAL A 308 10.23 13.57 18.83
CA VAL A 308 9.27 12.48 18.53
C VAL A 308 8.79 11.81 19.83
N LEU A 309 9.68 11.54 20.79
CA LEU A 309 9.31 10.96 22.07
C LEU A 309 8.38 11.87 22.88
N GLU A 310 8.74 13.14 23.03
CA GLU A 310 7.91 14.13 23.72
C GLU A 310 6.54 14.30 23.04
N SER A 311 6.52 14.30 21.72
CA SER A 311 5.28 14.37 20.94
C SER A 311 4.38 13.18 21.21
N ALA A 312 4.93 11.97 21.26
CA ALA A 312 4.19 10.75 21.56
C ALA A 312 3.64 10.77 23.00
N GLN A 313 4.40 11.27 23.98
CA GLN A 313 3.97 11.41 25.36
C GLN A 313 2.81 12.43 25.49
N ILE A 314 2.95 13.61 24.86
CA ILE A 314 1.91 14.64 24.85
C ILE A 314 0.61 14.08 24.24
N LEU A 315 0.71 13.40 23.10
CA LEU A 315 -0.45 12.82 22.43
C LEU A 315 -1.08 11.67 23.23
N HIS A 316 -0.27 10.85 23.87
CA HIS A 316 -0.78 9.82 24.79
C HIS A 316 -1.58 10.44 25.93
N ASP A 317 -1.05 11.46 26.60
CA ASP A 317 -1.73 12.13 27.70
C ASP A 317 -3.06 12.77 27.30
N ARG A 318 -3.12 13.35 26.09
CA ARG A 318 -4.35 13.95 25.53
C ARG A 318 -5.41 12.89 25.19
N TYR A 319 -5.00 11.80 24.55
CA TYR A 319 -5.90 10.85 23.90
C TYR A 319 -6.00 9.47 24.58
N ALA A 320 -5.35 9.28 25.73
CA ALA A 320 -5.57 8.07 26.52
C ALA A 320 -6.99 8.01 27.06
N TRP A 321 -7.71 6.94 26.75
CA TRP A 321 -9.08 6.73 27.16
C TRP A 321 -9.20 5.71 28.29
N GLN A 322 -10.28 5.82 29.09
CA GLN A 322 -10.53 4.95 30.23
C GLN A 322 -11.08 3.61 29.80
N CYS A 323 -10.48 2.51 30.26
CA CYS A 323 -11.04 1.18 30.07
C CYS A 323 -12.31 1.00 30.92
N GLN A 324 -13.36 0.38 30.34
CA GLN A 324 -14.63 0.18 31.05
C GLN A 324 -14.50 -0.65 32.33
N ASN A 325 -13.53 -1.57 32.39
CA ASN A 325 -13.34 -2.52 33.47
C ASN A 325 -12.19 -2.18 34.42
N GLY A 326 -11.72 -0.92 34.47
CA GLY A 326 -10.58 -0.58 35.33
C GLY A 326 -10.31 0.91 35.49
N GLU A 327 -9.41 1.24 36.44
CA GLU A 327 -8.97 2.60 36.69
C GLU A 327 -7.89 3.08 35.69
N LYS A 328 -7.42 2.18 34.81
CA LYS A 328 -6.32 2.46 33.89
C LYS A 328 -6.81 3.05 32.57
N ARG A 329 -5.98 3.93 32.04
CA ARG A 329 -6.17 4.53 30.71
C ARG A 329 -5.15 3.96 29.73
N LEU A 330 -5.51 3.85 28.48
CA LEU A 330 -4.60 3.44 27.42
C LEU A 330 -4.83 4.26 26.14
N SER A 331 -3.84 4.26 25.26
CA SER A 331 -4.01 4.72 23.87
C SER A 331 -3.15 3.91 22.92
N PHE A 332 -3.59 3.84 21.66
CA PHE A 332 -2.84 3.28 20.55
C PHE A 332 -2.33 4.40 19.65
N GLY A 333 -1.03 4.61 19.62
CA GLY A 333 -0.40 5.63 18.81
C GLY A 333 0.39 5.08 17.64
N LEU A 334 0.42 5.83 16.55
CA LEU A 334 1.22 5.55 15.37
C LEU A 334 2.38 6.54 15.26
N ILE A 335 3.60 6.04 15.08
CA ILE A 335 4.75 6.85 14.69
C ILE A 335 5.19 6.39 13.31
N ARG A 336 4.98 7.25 12.33
CA ARG A 336 5.38 6.97 10.96
C ARG A 336 6.77 7.52 10.68
N VAL A 337 7.66 6.69 10.17
CA VAL A 337 9.01 7.07 9.73
C VAL A 337 9.30 6.56 8.32
N ALA A 338 10.18 7.26 7.59
CA ALA A 338 10.38 6.99 6.17
C ALA A 338 11.03 5.63 5.87
N ASN A 339 11.95 5.15 6.71
CA ASN A 339 12.78 3.99 6.41
C ASN A 339 12.87 2.99 7.57
N ILE A 340 13.14 1.75 7.23
CA ILE A 340 13.30 0.63 8.18
C ILE A 340 14.35 0.93 9.25
N HIS A 341 15.51 1.42 8.84
CA HIS A 341 16.57 1.79 9.78
C HIS A 341 16.12 2.86 10.80
N HIS A 342 15.34 3.85 10.34
CA HIS A 342 14.79 4.88 11.23
C HIS A 342 13.81 4.27 12.23
N ALA A 343 12.93 3.35 11.78
CA ALA A 343 11.97 2.67 12.63
C ALA A 343 12.67 1.86 13.73
N ILE A 344 13.67 1.05 13.37
CA ILE A 344 14.41 0.22 14.29
C ILE A 344 15.18 1.08 15.30
N SER A 345 15.88 2.12 14.83
CA SER A 345 16.64 3.03 15.69
C SER A 345 15.75 3.76 16.68
N LEU A 346 14.60 4.24 16.21
CA LEU A 346 13.63 4.94 17.05
C LEU A 346 12.99 3.99 18.07
N ALA A 347 12.66 2.77 17.69
CA ALA A 347 12.10 1.78 18.60
C ALA A 347 13.08 1.44 19.73
N HIS A 348 14.38 1.30 19.44
CA HIS A 348 15.41 1.16 20.46
C HIS A 348 15.49 2.38 21.39
N TYR A 349 15.41 3.58 20.80
CA TYR A 349 15.42 4.81 21.59
C TYR A 349 14.22 4.86 22.56
N PHE A 350 13.02 4.56 22.09
CA PHE A 350 11.80 4.52 22.89
C PHE A 350 11.87 3.47 24.02
N ALA A 351 12.35 2.27 23.73
CA ALA A 351 12.50 1.21 24.71
C ALA A 351 13.42 1.61 25.87
N ASN A 352 14.42 2.44 25.62
CA ASN A 352 15.35 2.92 26.65
C ASN A 352 14.83 4.16 27.41
N HIS A 353 13.98 4.98 26.80
CA HIS A 353 13.57 6.27 27.36
C HIS A 353 12.09 6.33 27.78
N TRP A 354 11.27 5.36 27.37
CA TRP A 354 9.88 5.24 27.79
C TRP A 354 9.57 3.81 28.24
N GLN A 355 10.11 3.42 29.38
CA GLN A 355 10.10 2.04 29.88
C GLN A 355 8.72 1.41 30.07
N HIS A 356 7.67 2.23 30.19
CA HIS A 356 6.30 1.76 30.40
C HIS A 356 5.49 1.68 29.12
N ALA A 357 6.08 2.04 27.98
CA ALA A 357 5.41 1.94 26.69
C ALA A 357 5.56 0.53 26.10
N HIS A 358 4.45 0.01 25.57
CA HIS A 358 4.47 -1.20 24.75
C HIS A 358 4.73 -0.80 23.30
N ILE A 359 5.85 -1.24 22.75
CA ILE A 359 6.36 -0.78 21.46
C ILE A 359 6.32 -1.93 20.44
N ALA A 360 5.69 -1.69 19.30
CA ALA A 360 5.75 -2.56 18.12
C ALA A 360 6.48 -1.84 17.00
N CYS A 361 7.53 -2.47 16.44
CA CYS A 361 8.18 -2.01 15.22
C CYS A 361 7.63 -2.78 14.01
N TYR A 362 7.12 -2.05 12.99
CA TYR A 362 6.44 -2.64 11.85
C TYR A 362 6.98 -2.12 10.52
N HIS A 363 7.53 -3.01 9.69
CA HIS A 363 8.15 -2.66 8.41
C HIS A 363 8.14 -3.81 7.39
N ALA A 364 8.40 -3.49 6.13
CA ALA A 364 8.31 -4.45 5.01
C ALA A 364 9.32 -5.61 5.09
N ASN A 365 10.50 -5.38 5.67
CA ASN A 365 11.55 -6.39 5.83
C ASN A 365 11.46 -7.17 7.14
N ASP A 366 10.33 -7.10 7.82
CA ASP A 366 10.07 -8.02 8.91
C ASP A 366 10.00 -9.45 8.38
N TRP A 367 10.35 -10.43 9.21
CA TRP A 367 10.23 -11.82 8.82
C TRP A 367 8.80 -12.08 8.39
N ARG A 368 8.58 -12.74 7.26
CA ARG A 368 7.23 -12.89 6.68
C ARG A 368 6.20 -13.40 7.68
N ILE A 369 6.58 -14.40 8.47
CA ILE A 369 5.70 -14.97 9.48
C ILE A 369 5.41 -13.97 10.61
N ASN A 370 6.43 -13.28 11.14
CA ASN A 370 6.25 -12.24 12.16
C ASN A 370 5.40 -11.08 11.64
N ARG A 371 5.68 -10.67 10.41
CA ARG A 371 4.94 -9.61 9.75
C ARG A 371 3.47 -9.97 9.61
N PHE A 372 3.17 -11.19 9.16
CA PHE A 372 1.80 -11.68 9.01
C PHE A 372 1.05 -11.63 10.33
N TYR A 373 1.62 -12.15 11.42
CA TYR A 373 0.96 -12.13 12.73
C TYR A 373 0.87 -10.74 13.34
N LYS A 374 1.85 -9.85 13.09
CA LYS A 374 1.73 -8.44 13.46
C LYS A 374 0.56 -7.78 12.74
N GLU A 375 0.46 -7.99 11.43
CA GLU A 375 -0.64 -7.46 10.60
C GLU A 375 -1.98 -7.96 11.10
N GLN A 376 -2.13 -9.27 11.27
CA GLN A 376 -3.36 -9.86 11.80
C GLN A 376 -3.72 -9.32 13.19
N ARG A 377 -2.73 -9.16 14.07
CA ARG A 377 -2.91 -8.64 15.41
C ARG A 377 -3.37 -7.18 15.39
N LEU A 378 -2.74 -6.35 14.57
CA LEU A 378 -3.11 -4.94 14.38
C LEU A 378 -4.50 -4.83 13.74
N ASP A 379 -4.79 -5.63 12.71
CA ASP A 379 -6.11 -5.68 12.06
C ASP A 379 -7.21 -6.04 13.09
N THR A 380 -6.96 -6.98 14.00
CA THR A 380 -7.92 -7.36 15.05
C THR A 380 -8.14 -6.26 16.06
N LEU A 381 -7.08 -5.64 16.58
CA LEU A 381 -7.17 -4.62 17.63
C LEU A 381 -7.67 -3.27 17.11
N LEU A 382 -7.22 -2.86 15.93
CA LEU A 382 -7.43 -1.52 15.38
C LEU A 382 -8.59 -1.42 14.38
N SER A 383 -9.29 -2.51 14.09
CA SER A 383 -10.56 -2.48 13.37
C SER A 383 -11.69 -2.00 14.29
N ARG A 384 -11.72 -0.69 14.55
CA ARG A 384 -12.55 -0.04 15.59
C ARG A 384 -13.86 0.51 15.02
N HIS A 385 -14.55 -0.29 14.19
CA HIS A 385 -15.84 0.08 13.64
C HIS A 385 -16.94 0.07 14.71
N LYS A 386 -17.77 1.11 14.73
CA LYS A 386 -18.97 1.17 15.55
C LYS A 386 -20.12 0.47 14.82
N ASP A 387 -20.67 -0.59 15.37
CA ASP A 387 -21.80 -1.32 14.77
C ASP A 387 -23.16 -1.03 15.46
N GLY A 388 -23.15 -0.16 16.45
CA GLY A 388 -24.34 0.31 17.18
C GLY A 388 -25.00 -0.71 18.11
N LYS A 389 -24.68 -2.00 17.97
CA LYS A 389 -25.23 -3.10 18.80
C LYS A 389 -24.19 -3.70 19.73
N LYS A 390 -23.08 -4.15 19.15
CA LYS A 390 -21.99 -4.82 19.87
C LYS A 390 -20.81 -3.88 20.16
N ARG A 391 -20.59 -2.88 19.32
CA ARG A 391 -19.48 -1.93 19.40
C ARG A 391 -20.01 -0.50 19.41
N LYS A 392 -20.16 0.08 20.59
CA LYS A 392 -20.66 1.46 20.77
C LYS A 392 -19.58 2.49 20.62
N THR A 393 -18.40 2.22 21.18
CA THR A 393 -17.25 3.14 21.19
C THR A 393 -16.20 2.82 20.12
N GLY A 394 -16.16 1.56 19.65
CA GLY A 394 -15.11 1.00 18.80
C GLY A 394 -13.91 0.48 19.59
N ASN A 395 -13.91 0.59 20.93
CA ASN A 395 -12.83 0.15 21.80
C ASN A 395 -13.02 -1.28 22.33
N GLU A 396 -14.18 -1.86 22.14
CA GLU A 396 -14.62 -3.11 22.75
C GLU A 396 -13.69 -4.28 22.41
N THR A 397 -13.15 -4.33 21.18
CA THR A 397 -12.21 -5.39 20.78
C THR A 397 -10.92 -5.32 21.58
N ILE A 398 -10.41 -4.10 21.84
CA ILE A 398 -9.20 -3.87 22.63
C ILE A 398 -9.46 -4.22 24.10
N GLU A 399 -10.60 -3.80 24.64
CA GLU A 399 -10.99 -4.02 26.05
C GLU A 399 -11.23 -5.49 26.38
N GLN A 400 -11.64 -6.31 25.42
CA GLN A 400 -11.90 -7.75 25.57
C GLN A 400 -10.69 -8.61 25.22
N ASP A 401 -9.63 -8.02 24.73
CA ASP A 401 -8.43 -8.75 24.33
C ASP A 401 -7.62 -9.23 25.53
N SER A 402 -7.41 -10.55 25.61
CA SER A 402 -6.76 -11.19 26.76
C SER A 402 -5.33 -10.73 26.98
N GLU A 403 -4.56 -10.49 25.91
CA GLU A 403 -3.18 -10.03 26.01
C GLU A 403 -3.13 -8.57 26.50
N ILE A 404 -3.98 -7.70 25.97
CA ILE A 404 -4.08 -6.30 26.43
C ILE A 404 -4.51 -6.26 27.89
N ILE A 405 -5.51 -7.07 28.30
CA ILE A 405 -5.94 -7.17 29.70
C ILE A 405 -4.79 -7.60 30.62
N GLU A 406 -4.01 -8.60 30.20
CA GLU A 406 -2.87 -9.09 30.98
C GLU A 406 -1.78 -8.02 31.10
N LEU A 407 -1.42 -7.34 30.01
CA LEU A 407 -0.48 -6.26 30.02
C LEU A 407 -0.92 -5.10 30.91
N MET A 408 -2.19 -4.74 30.83
CA MET A 408 -2.78 -3.71 31.69
C MET A 408 -2.73 -4.10 33.16
N LYS A 409 -3.00 -5.36 33.52
CA LYS A 409 -2.91 -5.85 34.92
C LYS A 409 -1.49 -5.76 35.49
N HIS A 410 -0.49 -6.11 34.68
CA HIS A 410 0.90 -6.13 35.12
C HIS A 410 1.57 -4.75 35.10
N SER A 411 1.04 -3.78 34.40
CA SER A 411 1.56 -2.43 34.40
C SER A 411 1.35 -1.76 35.75
N GLN A 412 2.37 -1.11 36.26
CA GLN A 412 2.29 -0.28 37.48
C GLN A 412 1.76 1.13 37.20
N GLN A 413 1.66 1.51 35.93
CA GLN A 413 1.22 2.84 35.51
C GLN A 413 -0.29 2.92 35.36
N LYS A 414 -0.86 4.09 35.67
CA LYS A 414 -2.28 4.37 35.39
C LYS A 414 -2.55 4.59 33.91
N ASN A 415 -1.60 5.19 33.19
CA ASN A 415 -1.67 5.43 31.76
C ASN A 415 -0.70 4.48 31.05
N VAL A 416 -1.20 3.65 30.13
CA VAL A 416 -0.43 2.61 29.44
C VAL A 416 -0.41 2.89 27.94
N PRO A 417 0.69 3.38 27.36
CA PRO A 417 0.82 3.65 25.95
C PRO A 417 1.16 2.39 25.14
N PHE A 418 0.44 2.18 24.04
CA PHE A 418 0.75 1.22 23.01
C PHE A 418 1.17 2.00 21.74
N VAL A 419 2.40 1.80 21.31
CA VAL A 419 3.02 2.61 20.24
C VAL A 419 3.45 1.70 19.10
N VAL A 420 2.94 1.96 17.90
CA VAL A 420 3.37 1.30 16.67
C VAL A 420 4.30 2.24 15.92
N ILE A 421 5.57 1.86 15.78
CA ILE A 421 6.54 2.59 14.97
C ILE A 421 6.62 1.89 13.62
N ALA A 422 6.11 2.54 12.58
CA ALA A 422 5.93 1.92 11.27
C ALA A 422 6.59 2.72 10.14
N THR A 423 7.00 1.98 9.10
CA THR A 423 7.35 2.52 7.79
C THR A 423 6.08 2.68 6.92
N PRO A 424 6.15 3.16 5.66
CA PRO A 424 4.98 3.30 4.78
C PRO A 424 4.08 2.07 4.60
N VAL A 425 4.45 0.90 5.12
CA VAL A 425 3.57 -0.28 5.15
C VAL A 425 2.25 -0.05 5.88
N GLU A 426 2.19 0.99 6.73
CA GLU A 426 0.98 1.40 7.45
C GLU A 426 0.14 2.44 6.68
N GLU A 427 0.71 3.09 5.66
CA GLU A 427 0.02 4.15 4.91
C GLU A 427 -1.04 3.60 3.96
N VAL A 428 -0.77 2.48 3.31
CA VAL A 428 -1.60 1.94 2.23
C VAL A 428 -2.21 0.60 2.64
N GLY A 429 -3.49 0.43 2.32
CA GLY A 429 -4.16 -0.87 2.42
C GLY A 429 -4.46 -1.36 3.83
N ARG A 430 -4.35 -0.51 4.84
CA ARG A 430 -4.67 -0.86 6.22
C ARG A 430 -5.97 -0.20 6.67
N ASP A 431 -6.76 -0.95 7.42
CA ASP A 431 -8.02 -0.46 7.98
C ASP A 431 -7.91 -0.21 9.49
N HIS A 432 -6.76 0.35 9.88
CA HIS A 432 -6.44 0.63 11.28
C HIS A 432 -6.97 2.00 11.71
N ASP A 433 -7.36 2.10 12.99
CA ASP A 433 -7.84 3.32 13.64
C ASP A 433 -7.04 3.58 14.92
N PHE A 434 -6.01 4.42 14.82
CA PHE A 434 -5.21 4.88 15.94
C PHE A 434 -5.86 6.07 16.66
N ASP A 435 -5.46 6.27 17.93
CA ASP A 435 -5.93 7.42 18.70
C ASP A 435 -5.19 8.70 18.29
N TRP A 436 -3.91 8.58 17.96
CA TRP A 436 -3.02 9.69 17.60
C TRP A 436 -1.87 9.24 16.71
N ALA A 437 -1.17 10.22 16.08
CA ALA A 437 0.05 9.93 15.33
C ALA A 437 1.14 11.01 15.46
N VAL A 438 2.40 10.57 15.34
CA VAL A 438 3.57 11.42 15.05
C VAL A 438 4.06 11.07 13.65
N ILE A 439 4.21 12.07 12.78
CA ILE A 439 4.51 11.87 11.36
C ILE A 439 5.87 12.47 11.00
N ASP A 440 6.87 11.63 10.76
CA ASP A 440 8.13 12.02 10.11
C ASP A 440 7.87 12.14 8.60
N ALA A 441 7.56 13.35 8.16
CA ALA A 441 7.06 13.62 6.81
C ALA A 441 8.09 13.35 5.72
N SER A 442 7.66 12.76 4.61
CA SER A 442 8.45 12.56 3.39
C SER A 442 7.79 13.13 2.13
N SER A 443 6.47 13.27 2.13
CA SER A 443 5.66 13.89 1.08
C SER A 443 4.31 14.32 1.67
N VAL A 444 3.55 15.15 0.96
CA VAL A 444 2.18 15.48 1.36
C VAL A 444 1.31 14.24 1.40
N GLN A 445 1.49 13.35 0.44
CA GLN A 445 0.76 12.09 0.38
C GLN A 445 1.00 11.25 1.64
N SER A 446 2.26 11.13 2.10
CA SER A 446 2.59 10.39 3.32
C SER A 446 1.91 10.98 4.56
N ILE A 447 1.78 12.31 4.63
CA ILE A 447 1.07 13.00 5.71
C ILE A 447 -0.42 12.64 5.68
N VAL A 448 -1.08 12.80 4.53
CA VAL A 448 -2.52 12.57 4.40
C VAL A 448 -2.88 11.10 4.60
N GLN A 449 -2.11 10.17 4.07
CA GLN A 449 -2.36 8.75 4.21
C GLN A 449 -2.16 8.27 5.65
N THR A 450 -1.08 8.70 6.32
CA THR A 450 -0.85 8.37 7.74
C THR A 450 -1.93 8.97 8.63
N ALA A 451 -2.25 10.26 8.44
CA ALA A 451 -3.34 10.91 9.16
C ALA A 451 -4.68 10.20 8.94
N GLY A 452 -4.87 9.61 7.76
CA GLY A 452 -6.02 8.77 7.42
C GLY A 452 -6.21 7.55 8.32
N ARG A 453 -5.19 7.17 9.10
CA ARG A 453 -5.23 6.07 10.09
C ARG A 453 -5.59 6.54 11.51
N VAL A 454 -5.70 7.85 11.72
CA VAL A 454 -6.07 8.42 13.03
C VAL A 454 -7.56 8.75 13.04
N ASN A 455 -8.25 8.33 14.11
CA ASN A 455 -9.68 8.58 14.30
C ASN A 455 -10.51 8.23 13.04
N ARG A 456 -10.19 7.10 12.43
CA ARG A 456 -10.67 6.71 11.10
C ARG A 456 -12.13 6.25 11.11
N HIS A 457 -12.46 5.32 12.02
CA HIS A 457 -13.77 4.70 12.09
C HIS A 457 -14.66 5.35 13.16
N ARG A 458 -14.03 5.73 14.26
CA ARG A 458 -14.74 6.33 15.40
C ARG A 458 -15.28 7.73 15.08
N ARG A 459 -14.52 8.52 14.32
CA ARG A 459 -14.86 9.89 13.90
C ARG A 459 -15.31 10.75 15.08
N GLU A 460 -14.57 10.66 16.18
CA GLU A 460 -14.81 11.43 17.37
C GLU A 460 -14.44 12.90 17.15
N THR A 461 -15.24 13.79 17.72
CA THR A 461 -14.92 15.23 17.69
C THR A 461 -13.61 15.46 18.45
N ILE A 462 -12.71 16.20 17.84
CA ILE A 462 -11.43 16.57 18.42
C ILE A 462 -11.45 18.04 18.84
N HIS A 463 -10.82 18.34 19.97
CA HIS A 463 -10.71 19.70 20.50
C HIS A 463 -9.27 20.20 20.49
N GLU A 464 -8.31 19.28 20.43
CA GLU A 464 -6.88 19.52 20.40
C GLU A 464 -6.23 18.71 19.26
N PRO A 465 -5.03 19.08 18.81
CA PRO A 465 -4.30 18.29 17.81
C PRO A 465 -4.09 16.84 18.24
N ASN A 466 -4.50 15.92 17.36
CA ASN A 466 -4.28 14.48 17.51
C ASN A 466 -3.13 13.95 16.63
N ILE A 467 -2.44 14.87 15.97
CA ILE A 467 -1.26 14.58 15.15
C ILE A 467 -0.19 15.61 15.47
N ILE A 468 1.06 15.16 15.54
CA ILE A 468 2.22 16.05 15.67
C ILE A 468 3.20 15.76 14.53
N ILE A 469 3.72 16.84 13.92
CA ILE A 469 4.72 16.78 12.86
C ILE A 469 5.98 17.46 13.36
N PRO A 470 7.14 16.77 13.48
CA PRO A 470 8.42 17.39 13.80
C PRO A 470 8.83 18.39 12.70
N GLN A 471 9.43 19.53 13.09
CA GLN A 471 9.83 20.59 12.18
C GLN A 471 10.78 20.11 11.08
N PHE A 472 11.69 19.21 11.41
CA PHE A 472 12.62 18.59 10.48
C PHE A 472 12.44 17.07 10.49
N ASN A 473 12.56 16.43 9.31
CA ASN A 473 12.54 14.98 9.25
C ASN A 473 13.91 14.37 9.63
N TYR A 474 13.92 13.08 9.93
CA TYR A 474 15.13 12.35 10.32
C TYR A 474 16.29 12.52 9.33
N ARG A 475 16.01 12.45 8.02
CA ARG A 475 17.06 12.56 6.99
C ARG A 475 17.72 13.92 6.97
N HIS A 476 16.94 14.99 7.07
CA HIS A 476 17.51 16.33 7.18
C HIS A 476 18.42 16.43 8.39
N CYS A 477 17.99 15.95 9.55
CA CYS A 477 18.80 15.92 10.77
C CYS A 477 20.11 15.15 10.56
N LYS A 478 20.05 14.00 9.88
CA LYS A 478 21.23 13.21 9.52
C LYS A 478 22.15 13.96 8.56
N ASN A 479 21.59 14.64 7.55
CA ASN A 479 22.36 15.44 6.59
C ASN A 479 23.07 16.61 7.29
N VAL A 480 22.39 17.29 8.20
CA VAL A 480 22.99 18.39 9.00
C VAL A 480 24.14 17.86 9.86
N GLN A 481 23.95 16.73 10.54
CA GLN A 481 25.01 16.11 11.34
C GLN A 481 26.23 15.66 10.52
N GLN A 482 26.00 15.30 9.25
CA GLN A 482 27.06 14.97 8.29
C GLN A 482 27.65 16.20 7.58
N GLN A 483 27.32 17.42 8.00
CA GLN A 483 27.73 18.69 7.40
C GLN A 483 27.28 18.85 5.92
N LYS A 484 26.15 18.25 5.56
CA LYS A 484 25.56 18.27 4.21
C LYS A 484 24.09 18.75 4.23
N PRO A 485 23.76 19.91 4.83
CA PRO A 485 22.37 20.35 5.06
C PRO A 485 21.57 20.60 3.80
N LYS A 486 22.23 20.78 2.65
CA LYS A 486 21.58 21.00 1.35
C LYS A 486 21.26 19.71 0.58
N GLN A 487 21.70 18.55 1.08
CA GLN A 487 21.36 17.29 0.43
C GLN A 487 19.87 16.99 0.54
N PRO A 488 19.27 16.31 -0.46
CA PRO A 488 17.88 15.90 -0.44
C PRO A 488 17.51 15.17 0.86
N ALA A 489 16.40 15.55 1.47
CA ALA A 489 15.89 14.94 2.70
C ALA A 489 14.54 14.27 2.52
N PHE A 490 13.76 14.67 1.53
CA PHE A 490 12.47 14.09 1.17
C PHE A 490 12.59 13.12 -0.02
N ILE A 491 13.67 12.30 -0.02
CA ILE A 491 13.86 11.22 -0.99
C ILE A 491 12.95 10.04 -0.66
N TYR A 492 12.84 9.06 -1.56
CA TYR A 492 11.91 7.93 -1.44
C TYR A 492 11.67 7.49 0.03
N PRO A 493 10.41 7.43 0.49
CA PRO A 493 9.13 7.57 -0.24
C PRO A 493 8.67 9.01 -0.52
N GLY A 494 9.54 9.98 -0.51
CA GLY A 494 9.33 11.33 -1.03
C GLY A 494 9.89 11.46 -2.45
N TYR A 495 9.90 12.67 -2.98
CA TYR A 495 10.13 12.95 -4.40
C TYR A 495 11.42 13.69 -4.71
N GLU A 496 12.21 14.07 -3.70
CA GLU A 496 13.55 14.62 -3.95
C GLU A 496 14.52 13.54 -4.46
N SER A 497 15.47 13.94 -5.29
CA SER A 497 16.50 13.05 -5.83
C SER A 497 17.89 13.70 -5.80
N TYR A 498 18.92 12.89 -5.63
CA TYR A 498 20.33 13.34 -5.73
C TYR A 498 20.74 13.74 -7.16
N SER A 499 19.97 13.29 -8.16
CA SER A 499 20.24 13.58 -9.59
C SER A 499 19.46 14.78 -10.11
N GLN A 500 18.69 15.48 -9.26
CA GLN A 500 17.88 16.64 -9.67
C GLN A 500 18.59 17.95 -9.35
N ASP A 501 18.51 18.87 -10.29
CA ASP A 501 18.99 20.24 -10.11
C ASP A 501 18.07 21.07 -9.19
N GLU A 502 16.80 20.66 -9.05
CA GLU A 502 15.78 21.36 -8.29
C GLU A 502 15.16 20.46 -7.19
N ASN A 503 15.68 20.59 -6.00
CA ASN A 503 15.11 20.07 -4.78
C ASN A 503 14.42 21.18 -3.97
N TYR A 504 13.81 20.88 -2.83
CA TYR A 504 13.27 21.92 -1.96
C TYR A 504 14.36 22.91 -1.53
N PRO A 505 14.07 24.22 -1.54
CA PRO A 505 15.04 25.25 -1.15
C PRO A 505 15.45 25.15 0.31
N ASN A 506 14.60 24.56 1.13
CA ASN A 506 14.86 24.22 2.53
C ASN A 506 14.02 23.01 2.94
N HIS A 507 14.40 22.35 4.04
CA HIS A 507 13.71 21.17 4.56
C HIS A 507 12.94 21.48 5.86
N ASP A 508 12.55 22.74 6.06
CA ASP A 508 11.80 23.22 7.22
C ASP A 508 10.29 23.12 6.97
N LEU A 509 9.65 22.14 7.58
CA LEU A 509 8.21 21.91 7.44
C LEU A 509 7.35 23.06 8.00
N ALA A 510 7.91 23.91 8.86
CA ALA A 510 7.24 25.14 9.28
C ALA A 510 6.98 26.11 8.11
N LYS A 511 7.81 26.02 7.05
CA LYS A 511 7.72 26.89 5.86
C LYS A 511 7.09 26.18 4.66
N LEU A 512 7.18 24.85 4.62
CA LEU A 512 6.70 24.06 3.48
C LEU A 512 5.22 23.72 3.56
N LEU A 513 4.65 23.69 4.78
CA LEU A 513 3.24 23.38 5.02
C LEU A 513 2.45 24.62 5.41
N PRO A 514 1.16 24.74 5.06
CA PRO A 514 0.33 25.93 5.28
C PRO A 514 -0.25 25.99 6.70
N TRP A 515 0.59 26.16 7.70
CA TRP A 515 0.20 26.27 9.10
C TRP A 515 -0.63 27.52 9.39
N GLN A 516 -1.69 27.36 10.17
CA GLN A 516 -2.49 28.46 10.71
C GLN A 516 -2.43 28.41 12.25
N ASN A 517 -1.85 29.39 12.89
CA ASN A 517 -1.65 29.43 14.34
C ASN A 517 -1.01 28.15 14.90
N ASN A 518 0.03 27.66 14.25
CA ASN A 518 0.71 26.39 14.55
C ASN A 518 -0.16 25.13 14.41
N GLN A 519 -1.30 25.21 13.76
CA GLN A 519 -2.20 24.08 13.52
C GLN A 519 -2.43 23.88 12.02
N LEU A 520 -2.72 22.65 11.64
CA LEU A 520 -2.96 22.25 10.26
C LEU A 520 -4.04 21.18 10.20
N ILE A 521 -5.12 21.44 9.50
CA ILE A 521 -6.13 20.43 9.18
C ILE A 521 -5.56 19.49 8.10
N ILE A 522 -5.53 18.18 8.37
CA ILE A 522 -5.02 17.20 7.43
C ILE A 522 -6.17 16.46 6.77
N ASP A 523 -6.40 16.78 5.50
CA ASP A 523 -7.29 16.07 4.59
C ASP A 523 -6.78 16.19 3.14
N ALA A 524 -7.60 15.76 2.18
CA ALA A 524 -7.26 15.78 0.76
C ALA A 524 -6.93 17.19 0.21
N ARG A 525 -7.40 18.26 0.85
CA ARG A 525 -7.14 19.66 0.43
C ARG A 525 -5.65 19.96 0.37
N LEU A 526 -4.84 19.42 1.27
CA LEU A 526 -3.39 19.62 1.25
C LEU A 526 -2.75 19.16 -0.06
N ARG A 527 -3.35 18.16 -0.73
CA ARG A 527 -2.86 17.65 -2.01
C ARG A 527 -3.33 18.50 -3.20
N PHE A 528 -4.49 19.13 -3.07
CA PHE A 528 -5.10 19.91 -4.14
C PHE A 528 -4.63 21.37 -4.16
N ASP A 529 -4.23 21.92 -3.00
CA ASP A 529 -3.88 23.33 -2.82
C ASP A 529 -2.37 23.56 -3.01
N LYS A 530 -1.93 23.50 -4.28
CA LYS A 530 -0.52 23.69 -4.64
C LYS A 530 -0.01 25.10 -4.38
N ASP A 531 -0.87 26.11 -4.44
CA ASP A 531 -0.46 27.50 -4.33
C ASP A 531 -0.11 27.87 -2.89
N ASN A 532 -0.79 27.27 -1.91
CA ASN A 532 -0.55 27.48 -0.49
C ASN A 532 0.31 26.37 0.16
N CYS A 533 0.45 25.22 -0.46
CA CYS A 533 1.26 24.11 0.04
C CYS A 533 2.51 23.88 -0.84
N LEU A 534 3.62 24.52 -0.47
CA LEU A 534 4.88 24.36 -1.21
C LEU A 534 5.37 22.91 -1.24
N PHE A 535 5.02 22.12 -0.21
CA PHE A 535 5.38 20.70 -0.13
C PHE A 535 4.65 19.87 -1.20
N ALA A 536 3.39 20.19 -1.54
CA ALA A 536 2.65 19.52 -2.62
C ALA A 536 3.18 19.86 -4.01
N LYS A 537 3.78 21.03 -4.18
CA LYS A 537 4.21 21.53 -5.49
C LYS A 537 5.32 20.70 -6.13
N LEU A 538 6.28 20.22 -5.34
CA LEU A 538 7.36 19.37 -5.87
C LEU A 538 6.84 17.98 -6.24
N ASP A 539 5.98 17.39 -5.40
CA ASP A 539 5.39 16.06 -5.66
C ASP A 539 4.72 16.03 -7.04
N ASP A 540 3.95 17.06 -7.36
CA ASP A 540 3.25 17.16 -8.64
C ASP A 540 4.18 17.40 -9.84
N ARG A 541 5.23 18.17 -9.65
CA ARG A 541 6.21 18.42 -10.70
C ARG A 541 6.91 17.14 -11.13
N GLU A 542 7.27 16.28 -10.19
CA GLU A 542 7.89 14.99 -10.49
C GLU A 542 6.97 14.10 -11.31
N ILE A 543 5.70 13.99 -10.91
CA ILE A 543 4.71 13.22 -11.67
C ILE A 543 4.58 13.79 -13.08
N GLN A 544 4.46 15.10 -13.21
CA GLN A 544 4.35 15.78 -14.51
C GLN A 544 5.57 15.51 -15.39
N GLY A 545 6.78 15.69 -14.87
CA GLY A 545 8.01 15.52 -15.65
C GLY A 545 8.20 14.09 -16.17
N PHE A 546 7.84 13.07 -15.37
CA PHE A 546 7.85 11.69 -15.86
C PHE A 546 6.79 11.43 -16.92
N CYS A 547 5.57 11.92 -16.72
CA CYS A 547 4.47 11.67 -17.64
C CYS A 547 4.64 12.42 -18.96
N GLU A 548 5.15 13.66 -18.93
CA GLU A 548 5.43 14.45 -20.15
C GLU A 548 6.44 13.75 -21.04
N ARG A 549 7.51 13.23 -20.46
CA ARG A 549 8.53 12.47 -21.21
C ARG A 549 7.94 11.29 -21.99
N TYR A 550 6.96 10.57 -21.43
CA TYR A 550 6.43 9.33 -22.02
C TYR A 550 5.20 9.52 -22.90
N PHE A 551 4.45 10.62 -22.76
CA PHE A 551 3.18 10.79 -23.46
C PHE A 551 3.10 12.07 -24.30
N TYR A 552 4.10 12.98 -24.23
CA TYR A 552 3.98 14.30 -24.87
C TYR A 552 5.20 14.80 -25.61
N ASP A 553 6.37 14.21 -25.44
CA ASP A 553 7.56 14.71 -26.08
C ASP A 553 7.46 14.42 -27.59
N GLU A 554 7.44 15.48 -28.40
CA GLU A 554 7.46 15.39 -29.87
C GLU A 554 8.71 14.65 -30.38
N GLY A 555 9.74 14.49 -29.50
CA GLY A 555 10.93 13.67 -29.74
C GLY A 555 10.72 12.17 -29.58
N ASP A 556 9.62 11.72 -28.99
CA ASP A 556 9.33 10.31 -28.74
C ASP A 556 8.30 9.74 -29.72
N GLU A 557 8.44 10.01 -31.02
CA GLU A 557 7.84 9.15 -32.06
C GLU A 557 8.09 7.69 -31.78
N LEU A 558 9.20 7.37 -31.10
CA LEU A 558 9.56 6.03 -30.66
C LEU A 558 8.55 5.42 -29.72
N PHE A 559 7.96 6.18 -28.79
CA PHE A 559 7.00 5.64 -27.84
C PHE A 559 5.60 5.48 -28.45
N SER A 560 5.14 6.43 -29.25
CA SER A 560 3.85 6.32 -29.94
C SER A 560 3.88 5.25 -31.04
N ASN A 561 4.93 5.17 -31.84
CA ASN A 561 5.11 4.12 -32.84
C ASN A 561 5.49 2.78 -32.20
N ALA A 562 6.36 2.78 -31.18
CA ALA A 562 6.68 1.61 -30.40
C ALA A 562 5.47 1.05 -29.63
N GLN A 563 4.43 1.80 -29.40
CA GLN A 563 3.20 1.31 -28.80
C GLN A 563 2.34 0.50 -29.75
N VAL A 564 2.25 0.90 -30.99
CA VAL A 564 1.65 0.04 -32.04
C VAL A 564 2.48 -1.22 -32.18
N ASP A 565 3.81 -1.11 -32.22
CA ASP A 565 4.72 -2.24 -32.26
C ASP A 565 4.76 -3.05 -30.96
N SER A 566 4.51 -2.45 -29.79
CA SER A 566 4.43 -3.17 -28.54
C SER A 566 3.18 -4.04 -28.39
N CYS A 567 2.17 -3.81 -29.21
CA CYS A 567 1.12 -4.80 -29.41
C CYS A 567 1.69 -6.09 -30.02
N LEU A 568 2.80 -6.00 -30.73
CA LEU A 568 3.56 -7.13 -31.27
C LEU A 568 4.54 -7.75 -30.24
N MET A 569 4.63 -7.17 -29.04
CA MET A 569 5.40 -7.70 -27.91
C MET A 569 6.88 -7.99 -28.22
N THR A 570 7.55 -7.09 -28.94
CA THR A 570 8.96 -7.29 -29.26
C THR A 570 9.87 -7.02 -28.04
N GLU A 571 10.90 -7.85 -27.87
CA GLU A 571 11.88 -7.74 -26.78
C GLU A 571 12.64 -6.40 -26.78
N GLN A 572 12.80 -5.80 -27.93
CA GLN A 572 13.45 -4.50 -28.11
C GLN A 572 12.69 -3.36 -27.43
N LEU A 573 11.35 -3.40 -27.42
CA LEU A 573 10.52 -2.41 -26.78
C LEU A 573 10.54 -2.51 -25.25
N TYR A 574 10.72 -3.71 -24.71
CA TYR A 574 10.86 -3.93 -23.28
C TYR A 574 12.02 -3.12 -22.67
N GLN A 575 13.13 -2.98 -23.37
CA GLN A 575 14.30 -2.25 -22.91
C GLN A 575 14.06 -0.74 -22.78
N THR A 576 13.06 -0.20 -23.47
CA THR A 576 12.71 1.22 -23.43
C THR A 576 11.71 1.57 -22.34
N PHE A 577 11.05 0.58 -21.70
CA PHE A 577 10.05 0.82 -20.65
C PHE A 577 10.66 0.90 -19.26
N THR A 578 10.09 1.79 -18.46
CA THR A 578 10.37 1.87 -17.03
C THR A 578 9.60 0.76 -16.32
N PRO A 579 10.28 -0.19 -15.67
CA PRO A 579 9.58 -1.27 -14.97
C PRO A 579 8.85 -0.74 -13.74
N LEU A 580 7.72 -1.39 -13.39
CA LEU A 580 6.94 -1.07 -12.19
C LEU A 580 7.80 -1.13 -10.92
N ARG A 581 8.70 -2.10 -10.84
CA ARG A 581 9.55 -2.31 -9.68
C ARG A 581 11.00 -2.47 -10.10
N ASP A 582 11.88 -1.73 -9.46
CA ASP A 582 13.29 -2.01 -9.54
C ASP A 582 13.54 -3.45 -9.03
N ARG A 583 14.34 -4.21 -9.75
CA ARG A 583 14.74 -5.56 -9.34
C ARG A 583 15.55 -5.47 -8.05
N GLN A 584 14.86 -5.48 -6.92
CA GLN A 584 15.53 -5.70 -5.63
C GLN A 584 15.68 -7.20 -5.44
N TYR A 585 16.91 -7.65 -5.35
CA TYR A 585 17.21 -9.01 -4.93
C TYR A 585 16.75 -9.19 -3.50
N GLN A 586 15.64 -9.91 -3.30
CA GLN A 586 15.25 -10.37 -1.98
C GLN A 586 15.96 -11.69 -1.74
N ALA A 587 16.92 -11.71 -0.81
CA ALA A 587 17.50 -12.94 -0.33
C ALA A 587 16.45 -13.70 0.49
N LEU A 588 16.14 -14.92 0.08
CA LEU A 588 15.25 -15.83 0.79
C LEU A 588 16.10 -16.75 1.67
N TYR A 589 15.83 -16.71 2.97
CA TYR A 589 16.51 -17.51 3.96
C TYR A 589 15.58 -18.57 4.53
N ARG A 590 15.94 -19.85 4.41
CA ARG A 590 15.20 -20.98 4.98
C ARG A 590 15.93 -21.59 6.14
N ILE A 591 15.30 -21.76 7.30
CA ILE A 591 15.91 -22.40 8.48
C ILE A 591 15.39 -23.83 8.66
N ASN A 592 16.30 -24.84 8.72
CA ASN A 592 15.99 -26.27 9.00
C ASN A 592 16.25 -26.63 10.45
N PRO A 593 15.25 -27.01 11.25
CA PRO A 593 15.38 -27.34 12.66
C PRO A 593 16.16 -28.60 12.94
N ASN A 594 16.17 -29.54 12.00
CA ASN A 594 16.93 -30.78 12.14
C ASN A 594 18.44 -30.55 12.14
N SER A 595 18.91 -29.35 11.75
CA SER A 595 20.32 -28.97 11.81
C SER A 595 20.70 -28.24 13.09
N ILE A 596 19.72 -27.87 13.92
CA ILE A 596 19.95 -27.18 15.19
C ILE A 596 19.95 -28.22 16.30
N LYS A 597 21.14 -28.65 16.74
CA LYS A 597 21.28 -29.51 17.92
C LYS A 597 20.83 -28.74 19.16
N GLU A 598 20.25 -29.50 20.12
CA GLU A 598 19.81 -28.90 21.40
C GLU A 598 20.97 -28.21 22.12
N GLY A 599 20.77 -26.93 22.53
CA GLY A 599 21.66 -26.15 23.38
C GLY A 599 21.90 -24.72 22.88
N GLU A 600 22.17 -23.79 23.81
CA GLU A 600 22.42 -22.37 23.51
C GLU A 600 23.60 -22.16 22.53
N LEU A 601 24.62 -22.98 22.64
CA LEU A 601 25.83 -22.90 21.79
C LEU A 601 25.50 -23.20 20.34
N ALA A 602 24.58 -24.10 20.08
CA ALA A 602 24.15 -24.45 18.74
C ALA A 602 23.28 -23.35 18.10
N ILE A 603 22.44 -22.70 18.91
CA ILE A 603 21.63 -21.54 18.47
C ILE A 603 22.53 -20.37 18.09
N GLU A 604 23.53 -20.05 18.92
CA GLU A 604 24.46 -18.94 18.65
C GLU A 604 25.33 -19.21 17.40
N LYS A 605 25.79 -20.43 17.22
CA LYS A 605 26.51 -20.81 15.99
C LYS A 605 25.67 -20.59 14.74
N TYR A 606 24.36 -20.92 14.84
CA TYR A 606 23.42 -20.75 13.76
C TYR A 606 23.11 -19.27 13.49
N VAL A 607 22.84 -18.50 14.54
CA VAL A 607 22.60 -17.05 14.50
C VAL A 607 23.80 -16.30 13.90
N ASN A 608 25.03 -16.71 14.26
CA ASN A 608 26.24 -16.11 13.71
C ASN A 608 26.42 -16.42 12.22
N ALA A 609 26.14 -17.65 11.79
CA ALA A 609 26.15 -17.99 10.37
C ALA A 609 25.15 -17.16 9.55
N PHE A 610 23.96 -16.92 10.10
CA PHE A 610 22.95 -16.07 9.51
C PHE A 610 23.37 -14.60 9.48
N ASN A 611 24.01 -14.08 10.54
CA ASN A 611 24.55 -12.73 10.55
C ASN A 611 25.61 -12.51 9.44
N VAL A 612 26.48 -13.49 9.21
CA VAL A 612 27.46 -13.44 8.12
C VAL A 612 26.79 -13.45 6.75
N ALA A 613 25.72 -14.26 6.58
CA ALA A 613 24.95 -14.26 5.33
C ALA A 613 24.27 -12.91 5.06
N LEU A 614 23.64 -12.32 6.06
CA LEU A 614 23.03 -10.98 5.96
C LEU A 614 24.05 -9.87 5.66
N GLU A 615 25.29 -10.02 6.16
CA GLU A 615 26.37 -9.09 5.88
C GLU A 615 26.82 -9.15 4.42
N LYS A 616 26.96 -10.35 3.88
CA LYS A 616 27.28 -10.56 2.47
C LYS A 616 26.21 -9.98 1.54
N ASP A 617 24.94 -10.01 1.96
CA ASP A 617 23.82 -9.44 1.22
C ASP A 617 23.67 -7.94 1.43
N GLY A 618 24.62 -7.27 2.06
CA GLY A 618 24.63 -5.80 2.23
C GLY A 618 23.65 -5.27 3.28
N CYS A 619 23.12 -6.13 4.15
CA CYS A 619 22.20 -5.69 5.21
C CYS A 619 22.94 -4.82 6.24
N CYS A 620 22.40 -3.64 6.57
CA CYS A 620 23.05 -2.72 7.51
C CYS A 620 23.13 -3.29 8.93
N GLY A 621 24.13 -2.85 9.71
CA GLY A 621 24.45 -3.42 11.02
C GLY A 621 23.30 -3.37 12.05
N ASN A 622 22.49 -2.31 12.05
CA ASN A 622 21.35 -2.20 12.98
C ASN A 622 20.20 -3.13 12.58
N THR A 623 19.91 -3.24 11.29
CA THR A 623 18.93 -4.19 10.77
C THR A 623 19.36 -5.63 11.05
N ARG A 624 20.67 -5.95 10.89
CA ARG A 624 21.22 -7.26 11.23
C ARG A 624 21.01 -7.57 12.73
N LYS A 625 21.34 -6.64 13.64
CA LYS A 625 21.12 -6.80 15.09
C LYS A 625 19.66 -7.11 15.41
N TYR A 626 18.73 -6.40 14.77
CA TYR A 626 17.31 -6.66 14.91
C TYR A 626 16.95 -8.09 14.50
N TYR A 627 17.34 -8.51 13.30
CA TYR A 627 17.07 -9.85 12.81
C TYR A 627 17.69 -10.93 13.68
N MET A 628 18.93 -10.73 14.18
CA MET A 628 19.57 -11.68 15.09
C MET A 628 18.83 -11.84 16.39
N LYS A 629 18.36 -10.73 16.98
CA LYS A 629 17.59 -10.75 18.23
C LYS A 629 16.27 -11.49 18.04
N THR A 630 15.55 -11.18 16.97
CA THR A 630 14.27 -11.84 16.63
C THR A 630 14.47 -13.34 16.38
N LEU A 631 15.51 -13.70 15.63
CA LEU A 631 15.84 -15.11 15.35
C LEU A 631 16.14 -15.89 16.62
N ARG A 632 16.95 -15.33 17.54
CA ARG A 632 17.22 -15.96 18.85
C ARG A 632 15.94 -16.20 19.63
N ALA A 633 15.06 -15.21 19.71
CA ALA A 633 13.79 -15.34 20.43
C ALA A 633 12.91 -16.45 19.85
N VAL A 634 12.78 -16.47 18.52
CA VAL A 634 11.99 -17.50 17.80
C VAL A 634 12.57 -18.90 18.01
N LEU A 635 13.89 -19.07 17.81
CA LEU A 635 14.55 -20.36 17.95
C LEU A 635 14.49 -20.88 19.39
N ASN A 636 14.76 -20.03 20.38
CA ASN A 636 14.68 -20.40 21.80
C ASN A 636 13.26 -20.86 22.19
N LYS A 637 12.22 -20.15 21.70
CA LYS A 637 10.83 -20.53 21.94
C LYS A 637 10.49 -21.84 21.25
N ALA A 638 10.83 -21.99 19.99
CA ALA A 638 10.57 -23.17 19.20
C ALA A 638 11.23 -24.44 19.78
N ILE A 639 12.48 -24.33 20.25
CA ILE A 639 13.21 -25.45 20.87
C ILE A 639 12.64 -25.80 22.25
N LYS A 640 12.28 -24.83 23.08
CA LYS A 640 11.68 -25.07 24.40
C LYS A 640 10.33 -25.79 24.33
N GLU A 641 9.54 -25.51 23.32
CA GLU A 641 8.19 -26.06 23.20
C GLU A 641 8.16 -27.43 22.49
N LYS A 642 9.32 -27.97 22.02
CA LYS A 642 9.48 -29.27 21.32
C LYS A 642 8.53 -29.49 20.11
N GLU A 643 7.87 -28.45 19.64
CA GLU A 643 6.77 -28.51 18.67
C GLU A 643 7.11 -27.89 17.32
N ALA A 644 8.31 -27.37 17.16
CA ALA A 644 8.66 -26.67 15.94
C ALA A 644 9.30 -27.59 14.93
N SER A 645 8.60 -27.82 13.84
CA SER A 645 9.26 -28.20 12.61
C SER A 645 9.75 -26.93 11.90
N VAL A 646 10.95 -26.50 12.15
CA VAL A 646 11.65 -25.41 11.45
C VAL A 646 12.53 -26.05 10.40
N SER A 647 12.39 -25.89 9.11
CA SER A 647 13.31 -26.44 8.12
C SER A 647 14.16 -25.37 7.45
N THR A 648 15.45 -25.59 7.26
CA THR A 648 16.37 -24.67 6.61
C THR A 648 16.94 -25.26 5.33
N TYR A 649 16.93 -24.47 4.29
CA TYR A 649 17.76 -24.68 3.11
C TYR A 649 18.48 -23.39 2.77
N PRO A 650 19.77 -23.40 2.40
CA PRO A 650 20.34 -22.31 1.65
C PRO A 650 19.65 -22.28 0.27
N PHE A 651 19.07 -21.14 -0.10
CA PHE A 651 18.38 -21.00 -1.38
C PHE A 651 19.14 -20.06 -2.29
N GLY A 652 19.49 -20.52 -3.48
CA GLY A 652 20.26 -19.74 -4.45
C GLY A 652 21.63 -19.35 -3.90
N ASN A 653 22.01 -18.12 -3.97
CA ASN A 653 23.31 -17.58 -3.55
C ASN A 653 23.54 -17.50 -2.02
N GLY A 654 22.96 -18.42 -1.24
CA GLY A 654 23.23 -18.53 0.19
C GLY A 654 22.18 -17.92 1.12
N GLY A 655 20.95 -17.78 0.66
CA GLY A 655 19.84 -17.29 1.49
C GLY A 655 19.16 -18.35 2.38
N PHE A 656 18.43 -17.91 3.41
CA PHE A 656 17.66 -18.72 4.36
C PHE A 656 16.21 -18.23 4.44
N GLU A 657 15.24 -19.13 4.49
CA GLU A 657 13.81 -18.82 4.68
C GLU A 657 13.28 -19.47 5.97
N ILE A 658 12.48 -18.76 6.75
CA ILE A 658 11.74 -19.37 7.86
C ILE A 658 10.42 -19.90 7.30
N SER A 659 10.32 -21.22 7.15
CA SER A 659 9.10 -21.88 6.76
C SER A 659 8.53 -22.70 7.92
N LYS A 660 7.22 -22.53 8.19
CA LYS A 660 6.43 -23.30 9.17
C LYS A 660 6.83 -23.11 10.64
N LEU A 661 6.60 -21.93 11.18
CA LEU A 661 6.41 -21.74 12.62
C LEU A 661 4.91 -21.83 12.90
N GLU A 662 4.51 -22.60 13.89
CA GLU A 662 3.13 -22.62 14.35
C GLU A 662 2.76 -21.26 14.99
N GLU A 663 1.49 -20.88 14.89
CA GLU A 663 0.98 -19.60 15.38
C GLU A 663 1.33 -19.34 16.85
N LYS A 664 1.26 -20.37 17.71
CA LYS A 664 1.61 -20.27 19.13
C LYS A 664 3.06 -19.88 19.41
N HIS A 665 3.98 -20.15 18.50
CA HIS A 665 5.40 -19.79 18.62
C HIS A 665 5.67 -18.32 18.30
N VAL A 666 4.73 -17.65 17.63
CA VAL A 666 4.86 -16.27 17.18
C VAL A 666 3.97 -15.33 18.00
N LYS A 667 2.84 -15.84 18.53
CA LYS A 667 1.92 -15.14 19.40
C LYS A 667 2.61 -14.58 20.60
N GLY A 668 3.14 -13.83 20.99
CA GLY A 668 3.83 -13.30 22.16
C GLY A 668 5.14 -12.58 21.82
N ILE A 669 5.56 -12.67 20.57
CA ILE A 669 6.74 -11.93 20.10
C ILE A 669 6.34 -10.54 19.61
N CYS A 670 5.07 -10.33 19.24
CA CYS A 670 4.60 -9.09 18.62
C CYS A 670 4.63 -7.85 19.52
N TRP A 671 4.32 -7.98 20.81
CA TRP A 671 4.10 -6.79 21.64
C TRP A 671 5.15 -6.58 22.74
N LEU A 672 5.74 -7.62 23.24
CA LEU A 672 6.37 -7.51 24.56
C LEU A 672 7.85 -7.69 24.62
N ARG A 673 8.47 -8.42 23.76
CA ARG A 673 9.79 -8.97 24.05
C ARG A 673 10.85 -8.84 22.98
N ILE A 674 10.54 -8.17 21.89
CA ILE A 674 11.58 -7.85 20.89
C ILE A 674 12.56 -6.82 21.47
N TRP A 675 12.17 -6.13 22.54
CA TRP A 675 12.88 -4.96 23.04
C TRP A 675 13.32 -5.02 24.51
N THR A 676 12.95 -6.05 25.26
CA THR A 676 13.51 -6.26 26.61
C THR A 676 14.65 -7.33 26.56
#